data_972f4376fa3ed6039c5adaaa95dacfa9
#
_entry.id   972f4376fa3ed6039c5adaaa95dacfa9
#
_cell.length_a   1.000
_cell.length_b   1.000
_cell.length_c   1.000
_cell.angle_alpha   90.00
_cell.angle_beta   90.00
_cell.angle_gamma   90.00
#
_symmetry.space_group_name_H-M   'P 1'
#
loop_
_entity.id
_entity.type
_entity.pdbx_description
1 polymer ?
#
loop_
_entity_poly.entity_id
_entity_poly.type
_entity_poly.pdbx_seq_one_letter_code
_entity_poly.pdbx_strand_id
1 'polypeptide(L)'
;MTKKTLLALLAFAIMNTSNAMAQEMTWSPTATRFSLWSPSADSVKVNIYAEGLGGNPLQTIMLRKETTAEKWVGTLQGDYKGRFYTFQVKHKGTWLAENPGIDAKAVGVNGQRGAIIDMRETDPEGWAADRSPAFTGQKDAVIYEMHHRDFSIDPQSGIKNKGKFIALTEHGTHNADGLATGIDHLKELGITHVHLLPSYDYGSIDETTGNAYGGGGRVTSTYNWGYDPVNYNTPEGSYSTDAYKPETRIREFKEMVMALHKAGIRVIMDVVYNHVFDLQRSSFERTAPGYFFRYNADGTPGNASGCGNETASETEKFREYMVESVAYWMREYHVDGFRFDLMGIHDIETMNLIRQRILSIDPNAVIYGEGWAASSPLLPAEQLAMKANTARLGGIAAFGDEMRDGLRGGWSNNDEGAFIIGNGGNEESVKFGIVGAIAHPGVDFTKVNYSKEPWAAQPQEMISYVSCHDDMCLADRIKHTLTHKDGKADKQTRMRLQKLTETAVLTSQGVPFIWCGDEIMRDKKGVHNSFSSPDSINQIPWAQKTEYKEVFDYIASLVSMRKSHPAFRMGDADMVRRNLKFLPVKQQNVIAWKIDGREAGDTWSEIIIILNSNSKAVKQAVPKGRYNVVCSNGKADMNGLGEVNSSKVVVPGQTALIMYR
;
A
#
# COMPACT_ATOMS: atom_id res chain seq x y z
N MET A 1 -19.65 -14.53 32.26
CA MET A 1 -18.32 -14.56 31.62
C MET A 1 -17.88 -16.00 31.50
N THR A 2 -17.70 -16.52 30.31
CA THR A 2 -17.29 -17.90 30.05
C THR A 2 -15.79 -18.07 30.30
N LYS A 3 -15.33 -19.31 30.63
CA LYS A 3 -13.90 -19.63 30.82
C LYS A 3 -13.03 -19.20 29.64
N LYS A 4 -13.59 -19.15 28.42
CA LYS A 4 -12.89 -18.64 27.22
C LYS A 4 -12.63 -17.13 27.27
N THR A 5 -13.54 -16.34 27.82
CA THR A 5 -13.39 -14.89 28.02
C THR A 5 -12.34 -14.57 29.08
N LEU A 6 -12.26 -15.42 30.12
CA LEU A 6 -11.27 -15.27 31.20
C LEU A 6 -9.86 -15.67 30.73
N LEU A 7 -9.70 -16.70 29.86
CA LEU A 7 -8.43 -17.07 29.26
C LEU A 7 -7.95 -15.98 28.27
N ALA A 8 -8.85 -15.38 27.49
CA ALA A 8 -8.50 -14.27 26.58
C ALA A 8 -8.08 -13.02 27.37
N LEU A 9 -8.72 -12.71 28.50
CA LEU A 9 -8.35 -11.61 29.39
C LEU A 9 -7.05 -11.89 30.15
N LEU A 10 -6.77 -13.15 30.56
CA LEU A 10 -5.48 -13.50 31.14
C LEU A 10 -4.34 -13.49 30.12
N ALA A 11 -4.57 -13.92 28.88
CA ALA A 11 -3.60 -13.77 27.80
C ALA A 11 -3.32 -12.29 27.48
N PHE A 12 -4.34 -11.43 27.54
CA PHE A 12 -4.21 -9.99 27.37
C PHE A 12 -3.46 -9.31 28.53
N ALA A 13 -3.64 -9.80 29.77
CA ALA A 13 -2.92 -9.30 30.95
C ALA A 13 -1.44 -9.75 30.98
N ILE A 14 -1.14 -10.93 30.44
CA ILE A 14 0.24 -11.45 30.33
C ILE A 14 1.01 -10.74 29.21
N MET A 15 0.34 -10.29 28.12
CA MET A 15 0.97 -9.49 27.08
C MET A 15 1.26 -8.03 27.50
N ASN A 16 0.66 -7.52 28.57
CA ASN A 16 0.93 -6.18 29.11
C ASN A 16 2.07 -6.12 30.12
N THR A 17 2.62 -7.26 30.51
CA THR A 17 3.82 -7.30 31.37
C THR A 17 4.98 -7.91 30.58
N SER A 18 5.75 -7.01 29.93
CA SER A 18 7.14 -7.20 29.54
C SER A 18 7.47 -8.38 28.62
N ASN A 19 7.50 -8.15 27.34
CA ASN A 19 8.61 -8.54 26.45
C ASN A 19 8.58 -7.72 25.16
N ALA A 20 8.22 -6.45 25.20
CA ALA A 20 8.62 -5.54 24.12
C ALA A 20 10.12 -5.76 23.91
N MET A 21 10.56 -6.05 22.68
CA MET A 21 11.99 -6.06 22.37
C MET A 21 12.54 -4.77 22.97
N ALA A 22 13.36 -4.89 24.02
CA ALA A 22 13.93 -3.71 24.67
C ALA A 22 14.69 -2.97 23.59
N GLN A 23 14.48 -1.66 23.48
CA GLN A 23 15.20 -0.82 22.51
C GLN A 23 16.68 -1.16 22.52
N GLU A 24 17.24 -1.42 21.34
CA GLU A 24 18.66 -1.79 21.23
C GLU A 24 19.59 -0.66 21.65
N MET A 25 19.13 0.59 21.54
CA MET A 25 19.83 1.77 22.04
C MET A 25 18.86 2.70 22.76
N THR A 26 19.25 3.15 23.96
CA THR A 26 18.54 4.22 24.68
C THR A 26 19.55 5.27 25.13
N TRP A 27 19.23 6.52 24.86
CA TRP A 27 20.06 7.66 25.21
C TRP A 27 19.46 8.48 26.37
N SER A 28 20.34 9.04 27.18
CA SER A 28 20.07 10.13 28.12
C SER A 28 21.29 11.07 28.16
N PRO A 29 21.16 12.30 28.69
CA PRO A 29 22.29 13.23 28.82
C PRO A 29 23.49 12.70 29.67
N THR A 30 23.25 11.67 30.46
CA THR A 30 24.27 11.11 31.36
C THR A 30 24.77 9.74 30.92
N ALA A 31 24.04 9.02 30.07
CA ALA A 31 24.44 7.67 29.66
C ALA A 31 23.71 7.22 28.37
N THR A 32 24.40 6.41 27.57
CA THR A 32 23.81 5.66 26.46
C THR A 32 23.91 4.17 26.78
N ARG A 33 22.76 3.49 26.80
CA ARG A 33 22.66 2.05 27.03
C ARG A 33 22.44 1.32 25.72
N PHE A 34 23.13 0.20 25.55
CA PHE A 34 22.98 -0.74 24.43
C PHE A 34 22.49 -2.10 24.92
N SER A 35 21.63 -2.72 24.14
CA SER A 35 21.07 -4.04 24.42
C SER A 35 20.81 -4.77 23.09
N LEU A 36 21.52 -5.87 22.84
CA LEU A 36 21.36 -6.66 21.61
C LEU A 36 20.96 -8.09 21.95
N TRP A 37 19.87 -8.59 21.36
CA TRP A 37 19.52 -10.00 21.39
C TRP A 37 20.36 -10.74 20.34
N SER A 38 21.23 -11.63 20.77
CA SER A 38 22.08 -12.44 19.93
C SER A 38 22.45 -13.73 20.69
N PRO A 39 21.57 -14.76 20.63
CA PRO A 39 21.69 -15.94 21.49
C PRO A 39 22.92 -16.79 21.16
N SER A 40 23.30 -16.88 19.88
CA SER A 40 24.41 -17.67 19.38
C SER A 40 25.75 -16.93 19.36
N ALA A 41 25.81 -15.68 19.85
CA ALA A 41 27.05 -14.91 19.86
C ALA A 41 28.04 -15.43 20.90
N ASP A 42 29.33 -15.49 20.53
CA ASP A 42 30.44 -15.73 21.43
C ASP A 42 30.80 -14.47 22.22
N SER A 43 30.66 -13.30 21.58
CA SER A 43 30.93 -11.97 22.14
C SER A 43 30.21 -10.91 21.28
N VAL A 44 29.89 -9.78 21.89
CA VAL A 44 29.34 -8.61 21.21
C VAL A 44 30.07 -7.36 21.64
N LYS A 45 30.34 -6.46 20.72
CA LYS A 45 30.88 -5.13 21.00
C LYS A 45 30.08 -4.05 20.29
N VAL A 46 30.17 -2.83 20.79
CA VAL A 46 29.66 -1.61 20.18
C VAL A 46 30.83 -0.71 19.82
N ASN A 47 30.86 -0.23 18.60
CA ASN A 47 31.79 0.79 18.12
C ASN A 47 31.07 2.13 18.03
N ILE A 48 31.68 3.20 18.50
CA ILE A 48 31.14 4.57 18.46
C ILE A 48 31.93 5.38 17.45
N TYR A 49 31.23 6.18 16.66
CA TYR A 49 31.78 6.97 15.56
C TYR A 49 31.39 8.45 15.67
N ALA A 50 32.24 9.32 15.12
CA ALA A 50 31.91 10.74 14.97
C ALA A 50 30.83 10.99 13.93
N GLU A 51 30.93 10.27 12.80
CA GLU A 51 30.15 10.51 11.58
C GLU A 51 29.30 9.28 11.21
N GLY A 52 28.20 9.50 10.45
CA GLY A 52 27.33 8.45 9.97
C GLY A 52 27.96 7.54 8.90
N LEU A 53 29.03 8.01 8.25
CA LEU A 53 29.73 7.29 7.20
C LEU A 53 31.24 7.56 7.29
N GLY A 54 32.06 6.55 7.00
CA GLY A 54 33.53 6.68 7.01
C GLY A 54 34.15 6.85 8.40
N GLY A 55 35.45 7.12 8.46
CA GLY A 55 36.22 7.31 9.71
C GLY A 55 36.41 6.04 10.52
N ASN A 56 37.25 6.15 11.56
CA ASN A 56 37.53 5.06 12.51
C ASN A 56 36.67 5.19 13.77
N PRO A 57 36.46 4.10 14.52
CA PRO A 57 35.79 4.17 15.81
C PRO A 57 36.54 5.11 16.79
N LEU A 58 35.79 6.00 17.41
CA LEU A 58 36.29 6.83 18.53
C LEU A 58 36.49 5.98 19.77
N GLN A 59 35.64 5.00 19.98
CA GLN A 59 35.65 4.13 21.15
C GLN A 59 34.96 2.80 20.81
N THR A 60 35.42 1.73 21.44
CA THR A 60 34.79 0.40 21.37
C THR A 60 34.54 -0.09 22.81
N ILE A 61 33.34 -0.62 23.05
CA ILE A 61 33.00 -1.27 24.32
C ILE A 61 32.58 -2.73 24.10
N MET A 62 33.02 -3.62 24.95
CA MET A 62 32.53 -4.99 25.00
C MET A 62 31.23 -5.04 25.81
N LEU A 63 30.21 -5.70 25.26
CA LEU A 63 28.97 -5.93 25.99
C LEU A 63 29.07 -7.17 26.87
N ARG A 64 28.30 -7.16 27.96
CA ARG A 64 28.18 -8.28 28.89
C ARG A 64 26.95 -9.10 28.59
N LYS A 65 27.05 -10.42 28.57
CA LYS A 65 25.93 -11.32 28.36
C LYS A 65 25.02 -11.36 29.60
N GLU A 66 23.75 -11.14 29.41
CA GLU A 66 22.68 -11.42 30.39
C GLU A 66 22.09 -12.80 30.07
N THR A 67 22.42 -13.79 30.90
CA THR A 67 22.09 -15.20 30.63
C THR A 67 20.59 -15.49 30.65
N THR A 68 19.80 -14.75 31.42
CA THR A 68 18.35 -14.96 31.57
C THR A 68 17.51 -14.45 30.40
N ALA A 69 18.05 -13.57 29.54
CA ALA A 69 17.35 -12.92 28.44
C ALA A 69 18.03 -13.11 27.07
N GLU A 70 19.11 -13.88 27.00
CA GLU A 70 19.93 -14.07 25.78
C GLU A 70 20.38 -12.75 25.15
N LYS A 71 20.54 -11.70 25.98
CA LYS A 71 20.89 -10.35 25.56
C LYS A 71 22.31 -10.00 25.97
N TRP A 72 22.91 -9.11 25.19
CA TRP A 72 24.18 -8.50 25.44
C TRP A 72 23.98 -7.02 25.77
N VAL A 73 24.42 -6.57 26.91
CA VAL A 73 24.18 -5.22 27.43
C VAL A 73 25.46 -4.48 27.74
N GLY A 74 25.44 -3.17 27.59
CA GLY A 74 26.50 -2.27 27.96
C GLY A 74 26.03 -0.84 28.09
N THR A 75 26.83 -0.02 28.81
CA THR A 75 26.48 1.38 29.03
C THR A 75 27.71 2.25 28.86
N LEU A 76 27.58 3.30 28.07
CA LEU A 76 28.53 4.41 28.00
C LEU A 76 28.09 5.51 28.94
N GLN A 77 29.00 5.98 29.81
CA GLN A 77 28.74 7.11 30.68
C GLN A 77 29.08 8.42 29.94
N GLY A 78 28.24 9.41 30.09
CA GLY A 78 28.36 10.71 29.42
C GLY A 78 27.35 10.90 28.29
N ASP A 79 27.35 12.10 27.69
CA ASP A 79 26.49 12.47 26.60
C ASP A 79 27.12 12.10 25.25
N TYR A 80 26.46 11.17 24.54
CA TYR A 80 26.85 10.73 23.20
C TYR A 80 25.86 11.16 22.11
N LYS A 81 24.94 12.09 22.41
CA LYS A 81 24.02 12.63 21.37
C LYS A 81 24.81 13.21 20.19
N GLY A 82 24.34 12.92 18.97
CA GLY A 82 25.01 13.31 17.74
C GLY A 82 26.16 12.38 17.33
N ARG A 83 26.40 11.29 18.06
CA ARG A 83 27.33 10.22 17.65
C ARG A 83 26.58 9.10 16.96
N PHE A 84 27.35 8.23 16.29
CA PHE A 84 26.84 7.06 15.61
C PHE A 84 27.44 5.80 16.23
N TYR A 85 26.72 4.68 16.06
CA TYR A 85 27.13 3.41 16.61
C TYR A 85 26.92 2.26 15.62
N THR A 86 27.66 1.17 15.84
CA THR A 86 27.41 -0.13 15.26
C THR A 86 27.54 -1.21 16.33
N PHE A 87 26.76 -2.27 16.18
CA PHE A 87 27.04 -3.54 16.82
C PHE A 87 27.97 -4.38 15.95
N GLN A 88 28.81 -5.19 16.61
CA GLN A 88 29.59 -6.21 15.94
C GLN A 88 29.56 -7.49 16.77
N VAL A 89 29.07 -8.56 16.15
CA VAL A 89 28.88 -9.88 16.77
C VAL A 89 30.05 -10.79 16.42
N LYS A 90 30.56 -11.55 17.39
CA LYS A 90 31.46 -12.67 17.17
C LYS A 90 30.66 -13.95 17.16
N HIS A 91 30.74 -14.72 16.08
CA HIS A 91 30.02 -15.97 15.92
C HIS A 91 30.97 -17.07 15.44
N LYS A 92 31.00 -18.20 16.14
CA LYS A 92 31.91 -19.33 15.85
C LYS A 92 33.37 -18.89 15.68
N GLY A 93 33.84 -18.05 16.62
CA GLY A 93 35.21 -17.54 16.65
C GLY A 93 35.52 -16.39 15.69
N THR A 94 34.62 -16.00 14.78
CA THR A 94 34.84 -14.96 13.77
C THR A 94 33.99 -13.72 14.04
N TRP A 95 34.59 -12.52 13.96
CA TRP A 95 33.84 -11.27 14.00
C TRP A 95 33.12 -11.05 12.68
N LEU A 96 31.78 -10.97 12.74
CA LEU A 96 30.96 -10.62 11.60
C LEU A 96 31.14 -9.13 11.23
N ALA A 97 30.61 -8.70 10.11
CA ALA A 97 30.62 -7.29 9.75
C ALA A 97 29.70 -6.47 10.69
N GLU A 98 30.02 -5.20 10.82
CA GLU A 98 29.25 -4.25 11.63
C GLU A 98 27.85 -4.01 11.06
N ASN A 99 26.89 -3.68 11.95
CA ASN A 99 25.53 -3.33 11.59
C ASN A 99 24.92 -2.36 12.63
N PRO A 100 23.89 -1.56 12.28
CA PRO A 100 23.27 -0.61 13.19
C PRO A 100 22.37 -1.24 14.26
N GLY A 101 22.17 -2.56 14.22
CA GLY A 101 21.13 -3.28 14.96
C GLY A 101 19.89 -3.52 14.09
N ILE A 102 19.03 -4.44 14.55
CA ILE A 102 17.79 -4.76 13.83
C ILE A 102 16.67 -3.75 14.13
N ASP A 103 16.75 -3.07 15.27
CA ASP A 103 15.73 -2.12 15.74
C ASP A 103 16.18 -0.65 15.63
N ALA A 104 17.16 -0.33 14.79
CA ALA A 104 17.63 1.04 14.63
C ALA A 104 16.48 2.00 14.25
N LYS A 105 16.23 3.02 15.10
CA LYS A 105 15.17 4.03 14.91
C LYS A 105 15.65 5.27 14.17
N ALA A 106 16.96 5.47 14.14
CA ALA A 106 17.63 6.52 13.41
C ALA A 106 18.96 5.98 12.88
N VAL A 107 19.29 6.31 11.65
CA VAL A 107 20.54 5.88 11.00
C VAL A 107 21.23 7.07 10.33
N GLY A 108 22.56 6.95 10.20
CA GLY A 108 23.33 7.86 9.37
C GLY A 108 23.08 7.63 7.87
N VAL A 109 23.66 8.48 7.05
CA VAL A 109 23.57 8.39 5.59
C VAL A 109 23.92 6.97 5.10
N ASN A 110 23.11 6.47 4.14
CA ASN A 110 23.18 5.11 3.59
C ASN A 110 22.94 3.98 4.63
N GLY A 111 22.30 4.26 5.77
CA GLY A 111 21.79 3.27 6.70
C GLY A 111 22.81 2.38 7.43
N GLN A 112 24.12 2.66 7.32
CA GLN A 112 25.15 1.74 7.80
C GLN A 112 25.42 1.81 9.30
N ARG A 113 25.08 2.91 9.97
CA ARG A 113 25.29 3.15 11.39
C ARG A 113 24.02 3.66 12.04
N GLY A 114 23.70 3.15 13.21
CA GLY A 114 22.67 3.72 14.07
C GLY A 114 23.10 5.10 14.58
N ALA A 115 22.16 6.02 14.75
CA ALA A 115 22.41 7.36 15.27
C ALA A 115 21.92 7.47 16.72
N ILE A 116 22.70 8.15 17.57
CA ILE A 116 22.33 8.44 18.97
C ILE A 116 21.67 9.82 18.98
N ILE A 117 20.35 9.86 19.03
CA ILE A 117 19.54 11.08 19.00
C ILE A 117 18.49 11.10 20.11
N ASP A 118 17.93 12.25 20.39
CA ASP A 118 16.69 12.38 21.16
C ASP A 118 15.52 12.45 20.17
N MET A 119 14.72 11.39 20.07
CA MET A 119 13.58 11.33 19.17
C MET A 119 12.57 12.46 19.38
N ARG A 120 12.44 13.01 20.60
CA ARG A 120 11.55 14.12 20.92
C ARG A 120 11.94 15.43 20.22
N GLU A 121 13.22 15.60 19.90
CA GLU A 121 13.71 16.77 19.15
C GLU A 121 13.38 16.71 17.66
N THR A 122 12.87 15.57 17.18
CA THR A 122 12.42 15.39 15.80
C THR A 122 10.95 15.75 15.59
N ASP A 123 10.21 16.01 16.67
CA ASP A 123 8.80 16.39 16.60
C ASP A 123 8.65 17.80 16.00
N PRO A 124 7.88 17.96 14.92
CA PRO A 124 7.58 19.29 14.38
C PRO A 124 6.63 20.05 15.31
N GLU A 125 6.56 21.36 15.14
CA GLU A 125 5.64 22.20 15.90
C GLU A 125 4.19 21.73 15.72
N GLY A 126 3.50 21.48 16.83
CA GLY A 126 2.12 20.99 16.85
C GLY A 126 1.98 19.47 16.77
N TRP A 127 3.08 18.70 16.70
CA TRP A 127 3.04 17.23 16.60
C TRP A 127 2.22 16.56 17.70
N ALA A 128 2.39 16.97 18.94
CA ALA A 128 1.64 16.42 20.08
C ALA A 128 0.11 16.62 19.97
N ALA A 129 -0.34 17.57 19.16
CA ALA A 129 -1.74 17.85 18.89
C ALA A 129 -2.25 17.20 17.59
N ASP A 130 -1.35 16.62 16.78
CA ASP A 130 -1.74 15.93 15.55
C ASP A 130 -2.67 14.76 15.85
N ARG A 131 -3.68 14.59 15.02
CA ARG A 131 -4.66 13.49 15.13
C ARG A 131 -5.04 13.02 13.72
N SER A 132 -5.16 11.72 13.59
CA SER A 132 -5.72 11.10 12.37
C SER A 132 -7.11 11.67 12.08
N PRO A 133 -7.43 11.99 10.83
CA PRO A 133 -8.77 12.39 10.43
C PRO A 133 -9.83 11.38 10.86
N ALA A 134 -11.01 11.88 11.25
CA ALA A 134 -12.13 11.03 11.65
C ALA A 134 -12.50 10.04 10.53
N PHE A 135 -12.63 8.78 10.89
CA PHE A 135 -12.90 7.69 9.95
C PHE A 135 -13.72 6.59 10.63
N THR A 136 -14.58 5.90 9.88
CA THR A 136 -15.56 4.97 10.45
C THR A 136 -15.27 3.51 10.16
N GLY A 137 -14.22 3.21 9.37
CA GLY A 137 -13.73 1.86 9.11
C GLY A 137 -13.45 1.58 7.65
N GLN A 138 -12.73 0.50 7.40
CA GLN A 138 -12.10 0.13 6.11
C GLN A 138 -13.05 0.21 4.89
N LYS A 139 -14.35 -0.13 5.05
CA LYS A 139 -15.36 -0.03 3.97
C LYS A 139 -15.54 1.38 3.40
N ASP A 140 -15.19 2.40 4.17
CA ASP A 140 -15.36 3.82 3.81
C ASP A 140 -14.10 4.41 3.16
N ALA A 141 -13.03 3.63 3.03
CA ALA A 141 -11.79 4.08 2.42
C ALA A 141 -11.95 4.26 0.89
N VAL A 142 -11.28 5.28 0.39
CA VAL A 142 -10.90 5.47 -1.02
C VAL A 142 -9.40 5.69 -0.99
N ILE A 143 -8.65 4.70 -1.46
CA ILE A 143 -7.20 4.64 -1.36
C ILE A 143 -6.57 5.18 -2.63
N TYR A 144 -5.51 5.98 -2.49
CA TYR A 144 -4.73 6.53 -3.59
C TYR A 144 -3.25 6.16 -3.40
N GLU A 145 -2.74 5.27 -4.23
CA GLU A 145 -1.35 4.82 -4.19
C GLU A 145 -0.43 5.83 -4.86
N MET A 146 0.66 6.19 -4.20
CA MET A 146 1.63 7.12 -4.77
C MET A 146 3.06 6.88 -4.28
N HIS A 147 4.03 7.30 -5.10
CA HIS A 147 5.44 7.36 -4.75
C HIS A 147 5.86 8.82 -4.53
N HIS A 148 6.64 9.11 -3.50
CA HIS A 148 7.05 10.46 -3.12
C HIS A 148 7.66 11.25 -4.28
N ARG A 149 8.59 10.61 -5.00
CA ARG A 149 9.30 11.26 -6.10
C ARG A 149 8.41 11.45 -7.32
N ASP A 150 7.66 10.43 -7.73
CA ASP A 150 6.74 10.48 -8.88
C ASP A 150 5.80 11.67 -8.79
N PHE A 151 5.25 11.87 -7.58
CA PHE A 151 4.19 12.83 -7.32
C PHE A 151 4.64 14.28 -7.46
N SER A 152 5.92 14.57 -7.20
CA SER A 152 6.40 15.94 -7.08
C SER A 152 7.51 16.32 -8.05
N ILE A 153 8.18 15.34 -8.68
CA ILE A 153 9.43 15.59 -9.42
C ILE A 153 9.22 16.32 -10.77
N ASP A 154 8.04 16.24 -11.38
CA ASP A 154 7.74 16.94 -12.64
C ASP A 154 8.06 18.44 -12.49
N PRO A 155 8.85 19.03 -13.41
CA PRO A 155 9.09 20.48 -13.45
C PRO A 155 7.81 21.32 -13.41
N GLN A 156 6.72 20.83 -13.97
CA GLN A 156 5.43 21.52 -14.04
C GLN A 156 4.53 21.29 -12.82
N SER A 157 5.00 20.61 -11.79
CA SER A 157 4.22 20.38 -10.57
C SER A 157 3.96 21.65 -9.75
N GLY A 158 4.71 22.72 -9.96
CA GLY A 158 4.67 23.91 -9.09
C GLY A 158 5.26 23.68 -7.69
N ILE A 159 5.61 22.45 -7.33
CA ILE A 159 6.20 22.07 -6.04
C ILE A 159 7.67 22.47 -6.01
N LYS A 160 8.16 22.98 -4.89
CA LYS A 160 9.56 23.42 -4.70
C LYS A 160 10.46 22.26 -4.25
N ASN A 161 10.02 21.52 -3.24
CA ASN A 161 10.78 20.42 -2.63
C ASN A 161 10.56 19.09 -3.36
N LYS A 162 10.94 19.06 -4.64
CA LYS A 162 10.70 17.94 -5.55
C LYS A 162 11.35 16.64 -5.07
N GLY A 163 10.57 15.55 -5.03
CA GLY A 163 11.02 14.23 -4.62
C GLY A 163 11.29 14.08 -3.12
N LYS A 164 10.83 15.01 -2.29
CA LYS A 164 11.07 15.03 -0.83
C LYS A 164 9.78 14.82 -0.05
N PHE A 165 9.88 14.31 1.19
CA PHE A 165 8.73 14.17 2.10
C PHE A 165 7.95 15.48 2.23
N ILE A 166 8.65 16.58 2.44
CA ILE A 166 8.03 17.90 2.60
C ILE A 166 7.38 18.47 1.34
N ALA A 167 7.49 17.81 0.18
CA ALA A 167 6.71 18.18 -1.01
C ALA A 167 5.20 18.16 -0.74
N LEU A 168 4.73 17.26 0.14
CA LEU A 168 3.32 17.12 0.53
C LEU A 168 2.89 18.11 1.61
N THR A 169 3.75 18.99 2.08
CA THR A 169 3.39 20.11 2.97
C THR A 169 3.07 21.39 2.21
N GLU A 170 3.34 21.42 0.89
CA GLU A 170 3.18 22.60 0.06
C GLU A 170 1.74 22.75 -0.45
N HIS A 171 1.08 23.83 -0.05
CA HIS A 171 -0.26 24.20 -0.50
C HIS A 171 -0.22 25.27 -1.61
N GLY A 172 -1.31 25.36 -2.38
CA GLY A 172 -1.47 26.35 -3.45
C GLY A 172 -0.56 26.06 -4.67
N THR A 173 -0.02 24.84 -4.77
CA THR A 173 0.75 24.43 -5.95
C THR A 173 -0.17 24.16 -7.13
N HIS A 174 0.26 24.51 -8.34
CA HIS A 174 -0.54 24.36 -9.56
C HIS A 174 0.37 24.17 -10.78
N ASN A 175 -0.19 23.57 -11.81
CA ASN A 175 0.47 23.44 -13.11
C ASN A 175 0.45 24.78 -13.87
N ALA A 176 1.01 24.79 -15.09
CA ALA A 176 1.10 26.01 -15.92
C ALA A 176 -0.27 26.61 -16.26
N ASP A 177 -1.33 25.82 -16.26
CA ASP A 177 -2.71 26.26 -16.58
C ASP A 177 -3.54 26.61 -15.32
N GLY A 178 -2.91 26.66 -14.15
CA GLY A 178 -3.54 27.05 -12.88
C GLY A 178 -4.35 25.95 -12.22
N LEU A 179 -4.26 24.69 -12.66
CA LEU A 179 -4.93 23.56 -12.01
C LEU A 179 -4.11 23.04 -10.83
N ALA A 180 -4.75 22.79 -9.70
CA ALA A 180 -4.10 22.33 -8.47
C ALA A 180 -3.31 21.04 -8.68
N THR A 181 -2.13 21.01 -8.07
CA THR A 181 -1.21 19.86 -7.99
C THR A 181 -0.94 19.53 -6.52
N GLY A 182 -0.08 18.57 -6.25
CA GLY A 182 0.32 18.28 -4.87
C GLY A 182 -0.85 17.90 -3.97
N ILE A 183 -0.77 18.28 -2.70
CA ILE A 183 -1.78 17.94 -1.68
C ILE A 183 -3.18 18.50 -2.01
N ASP A 184 -3.25 19.65 -2.67
CA ASP A 184 -4.53 20.24 -3.04
C ASP A 184 -5.25 19.47 -4.16
N HIS A 185 -4.51 18.81 -5.07
CA HIS A 185 -5.08 17.86 -6.04
C HIS A 185 -5.71 16.65 -5.34
N LEU A 186 -5.07 16.11 -4.31
CA LEU A 186 -5.62 14.99 -3.53
C LEU A 186 -6.94 15.38 -2.85
N LYS A 187 -7.03 16.62 -2.35
CA LYS A 187 -8.27 17.16 -1.77
C LYS A 187 -9.38 17.33 -2.81
N GLU A 188 -9.05 17.84 -4.00
CA GLU A 188 -10.00 17.97 -5.11
C GLU A 188 -10.54 16.60 -5.56
N LEU A 189 -9.67 15.58 -5.64
CA LEU A 189 -10.06 14.22 -5.98
C LEU A 189 -10.97 13.60 -4.91
N GLY A 190 -10.82 14.03 -3.65
CA GLY A 190 -11.69 13.63 -2.54
C GLY A 190 -11.35 12.29 -1.91
N ILE A 191 -10.13 11.78 -2.12
CA ILE A 191 -9.65 10.53 -1.50
C ILE A 191 -9.64 10.62 0.03
N THR A 192 -9.61 9.49 0.70
CA THR A 192 -9.56 9.40 2.17
C THR A 192 -8.21 8.98 2.71
N HIS A 193 -7.47 8.20 1.93
CA HIS A 193 -6.16 7.65 2.30
C HIS A 193 -5.17 7.79 1.17
N VAL A 194 -3.96 8.19 1.50
CA VAL A 194 -2.78 8.00 0.64
C VAL A 194 -2.08 6.72 1.06
N HIS A 195 -1.81 5.83 0.11
CA HIS A 195 -0.90 4.71 0.25
C HIS A 195 0.46 5.13 -0.32
N LEU A 196 1.44 5.29 0.56
CA LEU A 196 2.80 5.66 0.20
C LEU A 196 3.61 4.40 -0.10
N LEU A 197 4.23 4.31 -1.29
CA LEU A 197 5.22 3.28 -1.60
C LEU A 197 6.33 3.29 -0.53
N PRO A 198 7.20 2.24 -0.46
CA PRO A 198 8.14 2.10 0.64
C PRO A 198 8.86 3.40 1.01
N SER A 199 8.76 3.77 2.27
CA SER A 199 9.22 5.05 2.81
C SER A 199 10.26 4.89 3.91
N TYR A 200 10.60 3.64 4.28
CA TYR A 200 11.72 3.34 5.16
C TYR A 200 13.03 3.21 4.37
N ASP A 201 14.14 3.17 5.08
CA ASP A 201 15.50 3.10 4.56
C ASP A 201 15.73 1.85 3.71
N TYR A 202 16.08 2.04 2.43
CA TYR A 202 16.26 0.98 1.45
C TYR A 202 17.60 1.10 0.71
N GLY A 203 18.06 0.01 0.08
CA GLY A 203 19.46 -0.17 -0.31
C GLY A 203 19.85 0.27 -1.71
N SER A 204 18.89 0.48 -2.60
CA SER A 204 19.16 0.73 -4.02
C SER A 204 19.50 2.18 -4.37
N ILE A 205 19.38 3.13 -3.44
CA ILE A 205 19.78 4.53 -3.62
C ILE A 205 21.02 4.83 -2.78
N ASP A 206 22.03 5.44 -3.38
CA ASP A 206 23.10 6.09 -2.64
C ASP A 206 22.65 7.49 -2.21
N GLU A 207 22.32 7.66 -0.95
CA GLU A 207 21.84 8.92 -0.39
C GLU A 207 22.87 10.08 -0.53
N THR A 208 24.16 9.77 -0.71
CA THR A 208 25.21 10.79 -0.86
C THR A 208 25.22 11.42 -2.24
N THR A 209 24.84 10.67 -3.25
CA THR A 209 24.88 11.10 -4.67
C THR A 209 23.50 11.18 -5.31
N GLY A 210 22.48 10.53 -4.69
CA GLY A 210 21.16 10.36 -5.28
C GLY A 210 21.12 9.35 -6.44
N ASN A 211 22.20 8.59 -6.67
CA ASN A 211 22.24 7.58 -7.73
C ASN A 211 21.53 6.30 -7.31
N ALA A 212 20.71 5.75 -8.20
CA ALA A 212 20.10 4.44 -8.03
C ALA A 212 20.95 3.35 -8.69
N TYR A 213 21.07 2.23 -8.00
CA TYR A 213 21.78 1.04 -8.46
C TYR A 213 20.79 -0.04 -8.87
N GLY A 214 20.96 -0.57 -10.07
CA GLY A 214 20.28 -1.77 -10.54
C GLY A 214 21.08 -3.03 -10.23
N GLY A 215 20.58 -4.18 -10.66
CA GLY A 215 21.26 -5.45 -10.53
C GLY A 215 22.71 -5.40 -11.02
N GLY A 216 23.65 -5.93 -10.23
CA GLY A 216 25.08 -5.91 -10.53
C GLY A 216 25.80 -4.58 -10.22
N GLY A 217 25.18 -3.68 -9.44
CA GLY A 217 25.81 -2.45 -8.93
C GLY A 217 26.03 -1.35 -9.97
N ARG A 218 25.33 -1.40 -11.11
CA ARG A 218 25.37 -0.34 -12.12
C ARG A 218 24.42 0.79 -11.76
N VAL A 219 24.87 2.03 -11.90
CA VAL A 219 23.99 3.21 -11.85
C VAL A 219 23.01 3.14 -13.01
N THR A 220 21.73 3.08 -12.70
CA THR A 220 20.65 2.99 -13.71
C THR A 220 19.92 4.30 -13.88
N SER A 221 19.71 5.04 -12.78
CA SER A 221 18.97 6.30 -12.74
C SER A 221 19.24 7.03 -11.42
N THR A 222 18.34 7.92 -11.02
CA THR A 222 18.24 8.50 -9.68
C THR A 222 16.94 8.07 -8.99
N TYR A 223 16.40 6.92 -9.37
CA TYR A 223 15.06 6.47 -9.01
C TYR A 223 15.01 4.98 -8.69
N ASN A 224 14.31 4.64 -7.62
CA ASN A 224 13.85 3.28 -7.33
C ASN A 224 12.54 3.34 -6.56
N TRP A 225 11.68 2.31 -6.64
CA TRP A 225 10.45 2.24 -5.85
C TRP A 225 10.70 2.01 -4.35
N GLY A 226 11.85 1.42 -3.97
CA GLY A 226 12.22 1.19 -2.58
C GLY A 226 11.82 -0.17 -1.99
N TYR A 227 11.48 -1.17 -2.81
CA TYR A 227 11.15 -2.53 -2.35
C TYR A 227 12.39 -3.37 -2.03
N ASP A 228 13.42 -2.78 -1.48
CA ASP A 228 14.68 -3.41 -1.10
C ASP A 228 15.16 -2.93 0.28
N PRO A 229 14.43 -3.30 1.36
CA PRO A 229 14.59 -2.76 2.70
C PRO A 229 15.95 -3.08 3.33
N VAL A 230 16.50 -2.08 4.05
CA VAL A 230 17.71 -2.18 4.86
C VAL A 230 17.37 -2.00 6.34
N ASN A 231 16.75 -0.89 6.71
CA ASN A 231 16.35 -0.57 8.08
C ASN A 231 14.85 -0.26 8.16
N TYR A 232 14.04 -1.22 8.58
CA TYR A 232 12.58 -1.13 8.57
C TYR A 232 11.97 -0.05 9.46
N ASN A 233 12.72 0.45 10.47
CA ASN A 233 12.19 1.38 11.47
C ASN A 233 12.73 2.81 11.31
N THR A 234 13.33 3.13 10.18
CA THR A 234 13.91 4.45 9.90
C THR A 234 13.39 4.96 8.55
N PRO A 235 12.95 6.22 8.43
CA PRO A 235 12.56 6.81 7.14
C PRO A 235 13.73 6.88 6.15
N GLU A 236 13.44 6.79 4.86
CA GLU A 236 14.40 6.87 3.76
C GLU A 236 15.07 8.24 3.67
N GLY A 237 16.40 8.26 3.58
CA GLY A 237 17.17 9.50 3.56
C GLY A 237 17.16 10.22 2.21
N SER A 238 16.99 9.53 1.09
CA SER A 238 16.91 10.17 -0.23
C SER A 238 15.66 11.05 -0.39
N TYR A 239 14.61 10.81 0.40
CA TYR A 239 13.42 11.65 0.45
C TYR A 239 13.53 12.83 1.44
N SER A 240 14.62 12.93 2.21
CA SER A 240 14.85 14.08 3.09
C SER A 240 15.66 15.18 2.40
N THR A 241 15.58 16.39 2.92
CA THR A 241 16.39 17.52 2.40
C THR A 241 17.85 17.46 2.84
N ASP A 242 18.16 16.71 3.90
CA ASP A 242 19.52 16.49 4.39
C ASP A 242 19.67 15.04 4.91
N ALA A 243 20.18 14.15 4.06
CA ALA A 243 20.38 12.74 4.39
C ALA A 243 21.49 12.50 5.44
N TYR A 244 22.41 13.48 5.62
CA TYR A 244 23.51 13.37 6.60
C TYR A 244 23.06 13.61 8.03
N LYS A 245 21.90 14.27 8.24
CA LYS A 245 21.29 14.52 9.55
C LYS A 245 20.12 13.58 9.79
N PRO A 246 20.29 12.56 10.62
CA PRO A 246 19.22 11.57 10.91
C PRO A 246 17.89 12.21 11.35
N GLU A 247 17.96 13.29 12.13
CA GLU A 247 16.78 14.01 12.63
C GLU A 247 15.95 14.65 11.51
N THR A 248 16.58 15.03 10.39
CA THR A 248 15.90 15.69 9.28
C THR A 248 14.90 14.75 8.62
N ARG A 249 15.32 13.52 8.24
CA ARG A 249 14.42 12.54 7.60
C ARG A 249 13.23 12.18 8.49
N ILE A 250 13.45 12.08 9.80
CA ILE A 250 12.41 11.76 10.78
C ILE A 250 11.41 12.91 10.90
N ARG A 251 11.90 14.15 11.07
CA ARG A 251 11.06 15.34 11.18
C ARG A 251 10.25 15.58 9.93
N GLU A 252 10.85 15.51 8.76
CA GLU A 252 10.18 15.75 7.47
C GLU A 252 9.09 14.71 7.17
N PHE A 253 9.30 13.45 7.56
CA PHE A 253 8.26 12.44 7.47
C PHE A 253 7.07 12.79 8.40
N LYS A 254 7.33 13.20 9.65
CA LYS A 254 6.28 13.66 10.58
C LYS A 254 5.54 14.90 10.05
N GLU A 255 6.24 15.86 9.48
CA GLU A 255 5.64 17.06 8.84
C GLU A 255 4.71 16.69 7.70
N MET A 256 5.11 15.73 6.85
CA MET A 256 4.31 15.20 5.76
C MET A 256 3.01 14.56 6.28
N VAL A 257 3.10 13.66 7.27
CA VAL A 257 1.93 13.00 7.86
C VAL A 257 0.98 14.05 8.46
N MET A 258 1.51 14.98 9.24
CA MET A 258 0.70 16.06 9.84
C MET A 258 0.02 16.94 8.77
N ALA A 259 0.67 17.21 7.65
CA ALA A 259 0.07 17.98 6.55
C ALA A 259 -1.08 17.22 5.88
N LEU A 260 -0.91 15.92 5.66
CA LEU A 260 -1.97 15.04 5.12
C LEU A 260 -3.15 14.96 6.09
N HIS A 261 -2.91 14.80 7.40
CA HIS A 261 -3.97 14.82 8.42
C HIS A 261 -4.75 16.14 8.43
N LYS A 262 -4.06 17.28 8.37
CA LYS A 262 -4.70 18.61 8.25
C LYS A 262 -5.52 18.76 6.98
N ALA A 263 -5.13 18.07 5.92
CA ALA A 263 -5.90 18.01 4.66
C ALA A 263 -7.10 17.05 4.71
N GLY A 264 -7.29 16.31 5.81
CA GLY A 264 -8.36 15.33 5.98
C GLY A 264 -8.03 13.97 5.36
N ILE A 265 -6.75 13.67 5.12
CA ILE A 265 -6.25 12.47 4.45
C ILE A 265 -5.43 11.65 5.43
N ARG A 266 -5.75 10.36 5.55
CA ARG A 266 -5.01 9.36 6.34
C ARG A 266 -3.85 8.80 5.55
N VAL A 267 -2.86 8.22 6.24
CA VAL A 267 -1.62 7.69 5.66
C VAL A 267 -1.54 6.19 5.84
N ILE A 268 -1.42 5.45 4.73
CA ILE A 268 -1.10 4.03 4.69
C ILE A 268 0.35 3.90 4.25
N MET A 269 1.14 3.13 4.98
CA MET A 269 2.53 2.85 4.65
C MET A 269 2.68 1.47 4.03
N ASP A 270 3.42 1.38 2.93
CA ASP A 270 3.83 0.11 2.35
C ASP A 270 4.97 -0.51 3.16
N VAL A 271 4.84 -1.77 3.56
CA VAL A 271 5.83 -2.49 4.37
C VAL A 271 6.23 -3.80 3.71
N VAL A 272 7.55 -4.00 3.59
CA VAL A 272 8.17 -5.13 2.87
C VAL A 272 8.92 -6.03 3.87
N TYR A 273 8.19 -6.63 4.82
CA TYR A 273 8.83 -7.53 5.79
C TYR A 273 9.18 -8.91 5.22
N ASN A 274 8.77 -9.21 4.00
CA ASN A 274 8.93 -10.52 3.38
C ASN A 274 10.37 -10.84 2.94
N HIS A 275 11.24 -9.84 2.76
CA HIS A 275 12.65 -10.00 2.42
C HIS A 275 13.48 -8.78 2.85
N VAL A 276 14.79 -8.86 2.71
CA VAL A 276 15.75 -7.76 2.89
C VAL A 276 16.54 -7.54 1.61
N PHE A 277 17.09 -6.36 1.42
CA PHE A 277 17.91 -5.99 0.27
C PHE A 277 19.04 -7.00 -0.02
N ASP A 278 19.82 -7.34 0.98
CA ASP A 278 20.94 -8.28 0.89
C ASP A 278 21.02 -9.09 2.19
N LEU A 279 20.76 -10.39 2.11
CA LEU A 279 20.74 -11.27 3.27
C LEU A 279 22.04 -11.20 4.07
N GLN A 280 23.19 -11.29 3.42
CA GLN A 280 24.50 -11.35 4.07
C GLN A 280 24.90 -10.00 4.69
N ARG A 281 24.34 -8.91 4.17
CA ARG A 281 24.58 -7.56 4.66
C ARG A 281 23.54 -7.10 5.67
N SER A 282 22.44 -7.83 5.83
CA SER A 282 21.35 -7.45 6.71
C SER A 282 21.76 -7.44 8.18
N SER A 283 21.19 -6.52 8.93
CA SER A 283 21.33 -6.47 10.39
C SER A 283 20.84 -7.75 11.06
N PHE A 284 19.82 -8.40 10.49
CA PHE A 284 19.25 -9.66 10.99
C PHE A 284 20.26 -10.81 10.94
N GLU A 285 20.83 -11.06 9.77
CA GLU A 285 21.81 -12.16 9.60
C GLU A 285 23.10 -11.88 10.37
N ARG A 286 23.55 -10.61 10.44
CA ARG A 286 24.73 -10.22 11.21
C ARG A 286 24.53 -10.22 12.73
N THR A 287 23.28 -10.21 13.19
CA THR A 287 22.94 -10.26 14.61
C THR A 287 22.71 -11.68 15.09
N ALA A 288 21.92 -12.48 14.34
CA ALA A 288 21.64 -13.87 14.70
C ALA A 288 21.62 -14.74 13.43
N PRO A 289 22.80 -15.18 12.95
CA PRO A 289 22.92 -15.95 11.72
C PRO A 289 22.00 -17.17 11.65
N GLY A 290 21.25 -17.27 10.55
CA GLY A 290 20.36 -18.40 10.27
C GLY A 290 19.05 -18.43 11.04
N TYR A 291 18.69 -17.37 11.81
CA TYR A 291 17.47 -17.35 12.61
C TYR A 291 16.26 -16.71 11.92
N PHE A 292 16.46 -15.61 11.23
CA PHE A 292 15.38 -14.74 10.73
C PHE A 292 14.91 -15.07 9.33
N PHE A 293 15.57 -15.99 8.64
CA PHE A 293 15.27 -16.37 7.27
C PHE A 293 14.96 -17.84 7.14
N ARG A 294 14.16 -18.18 6.12
CA ARG A 294 13.90 -19.58 5.75
C ARG A 294 14.98 -20.10 4.82
N TYR A 295 15.34 -21.36 5.00
CA TYR A 295 16.37 -22.04 4.20
C TYR A 295 15.84 -23.35 3.63
N ASN A 296 16.26 -23.66 2.41
CA ASN A 296 16.07 -24.97 1.79
C ASN A 296 16.87 -26.04 2.53
N ALA A 297 16.54 -27.32 2.27
CA ALA A 297 17.24 -28.45 2.87
C ALA A 297 18.74 -28.53 2.54
N ASP A 298 19.16 -27.92 1.44
CA ASP A 298 20.56 -27.81 1.01
C ASP A 298 21.30 -26.61 1.63
N GLY A 299 20.62 -25.81 2.47
CA GLY A 299 21.17 -24.64 3.14
C GLY A 299 21.13 -23.36 2.31
N THR A 300 20.57 -23.38 1.10
CA THR A 300 20.34 -22.15 0.33
C THR A 300 19.16 -21.37 0.89
N PRO A 301 19.15 -20.01 0.83
CA PRO A 301 18.01 -19.24 1.26
C PRO A 301 16.73 -19.57 0.49
N GLY A 302 15.58 -19.55 1.16
CA GLY A 302 14.28 -19.50 0.51
C GLY A 302 14.16 -18.25 -0.35
N ASN A 303 13.33 -18.28 -1.41
CA ASN A 303 13.20 -17.18 -2.36
C ASN A 303 11.77 -16.94 -2.84
N ALA A 304 10.79 -17.04 -1.95
CA ALA A 304 9.40 -16.76 -2.28
C ALA A 304 9.17 -15.30 -2.70
N SER A 305 10.04 -14.39 -2.26
CA SER A 305 10.03 -12.98 -2.67
C SER A 305 10.48 -12.73 -4.12
N GLY A 306 11.22 -13.67 -4.71
CA GLY A 306 11.92 -13.42 -5.98
C GLY A 306 13.15 -12.50 -5.86
N CYS A 307 13.48 -12.03 -4.63
CA CYS A 307 14.57 -11.09 -4.34
C CYS A 307 15.79 -11.76 -3.68
N GLY A 308 15.88 -13.09 -3.70
CA GLY A 308 17.05 -13.85 -3.22
C GLY A 308 17.00 -14.27 -1.76
N ASN A 309 15.97 -13.93 -1.03
CA ASN A 309 15.74 -14.37 0.34
C ASN A 309 14.25 -14.28 0.73
N GLU A 310 13.86 -14.98 1.78
CA GLU A 310 12.56 -14.84 2.42
C GLU A 310 12.68 -14.90 3.94
N THR A 311 11.98 -14.02 4.63
CA THR A 311 11.99 -13.95 6.08
C THR A 311 11.10 -15.02 6.71
N ALA A 312 11.47 -15.45 7.93
CA ALA A 312 10.75 -16.46 8.70
C ALA A 312 9.81 -15.79 9.72
N SER A 313 8.65 -15.31 9.25
CA SER A 313 7.67 -14.59 10.09
C SER A 313 7.14 -15.42 11.26
N GLU A 314 7.15 -16.75 11.15
CA GLU A 314 6.75 -17.70 12.18
C GLU A 314 7.73 -17.81 13.34
N THR A 315 8.97 -17.33 13.22
CA THR A 315 9.92 -17.34 14.32
C THR A 315 9.56 -16.30 15.38
N GLU A 316 9.72 -16.66 16.66
CA GLU A 316 9.28 -15.85 17.80
C GLU A 316 9.79 -14.39 17.72
N LYS A 317 11.10 -14.22 17.49
CA LYS A 317 11.71 -12.88 17.52
C LYS A 317 11.39 -12.05 16.28
N PHE A 318 11.22 -12.67 15.11
CA PHE A 318 10.81 -11.90 13.94
C PHE A 318 9.34 -11.51 14.00
N ARG A 319 8.49 -12.40 14.51
CA ARG A 319 7.09 -12.11 14.82
C ARG A 319 6.93 -10.94 15.79
N GLU A 320 7.66 -10.98 16.93
CA GLU A 320 7.70 -9.86 17.88
C GLU A 320 8.16 -8.57 17.21
N TYR A 321 9.21 -8.66 16.38
CA TYR A 321 9.74 -7.53 15.66
C TYR A 321 8.69 -6.89 14.71
N MET A 322 8.02 -7.68 13.87
CA MET A 322 7.00 -7.19 12.94
C MET A 322 5.84 -6.51 13.69
N VAL A 323 5.36 -7.12 14.78
CA VAL A 323 4.26 -6.58 15.59
C VAL A 323 4.63 -5.24 16.23
N GLU A 324 5.84 -5.11 16.78
CA GLU A 324 6.27 -3.85 17.41
C GLU A 324 6.72 -2.80 16.38
N SER A 325 7.22 -3.21 15.21
CA SER A 325 7.57 -2.30 14.13
C SER A 325 6.35 -1.54 13.61
N VAL A 326 5.24 -2.22 13.31
CA VAL A 326 3.99 -1.53 12.89
C VAL A 326 3.45 -0.62 14.01
N ALA A 327 3.52 -1.07 15.27
CA ALA A 327 3.10 -0.27 16.42
C ALA A 327 3.97 0.98 16.59
N TYR A 328 5.27 0.88 16.31
CA TYR A 328 6.20 2.00 16.33
C TYR A 328 5.84 3.04 15.27
N TRP A 329 5.62 2.64 14.02
CA TRP A 329 5.20 3.56 12.95
C TRP A 329 3.89 4.28 13.27
N MET A 330 2.93 3.59 13.88
CA MET A 330 1.68 4.22 14.31
C MET A 330 1.86 5.22 15.45
N ARG A 331 2.73 4.92 16.44
CA ARG A 331 2.91 5.77 17.62
C ARG A 331 3.86 6.92 17.39
N GLU A 332 4.94 6.69 16.66
CA GLU A 332 6.00 7.67 16.44
C GLU A 332 5.71 8.56 15.24
N TYR A 333 5.08 8.02 14.20
CA TYR A 333 4.84 8.73 12.94
C TYR A 333 3.36 8.93 12.62
N HIS A 334 2.46 8.50 13.49
CA HIS A 334 1.00 8.61 13.34
C HIS A 334 0.45 8.01 12.03
N VAL A 335 1.09 6.94 11.53
CA VAL A 335 0.62 6.19 10.35
C VAL A 335 -0.71 5.52 10.67
N ASP A 336 -1.68 5.57 9.73
CA ASP A 336 -3.08 5.14 9.93
C ASP A 336 -3.39 3.76 9.37
N GLY A 337 -2.44 3.10 8.75
CA GLY A 337 -2.65 1.79 8.15
C GLY A 337 -1.43 1.26 7.43
N PHE A 338 -1.54 0.04 6.94
CA PHE A 338 -0.42 -0.65 6.28
C PHE A 338 -0.88 -1.46 5.07
N ARG A 339 -0.06 -1.44 4.02
CA ARG A 339 -0.09 -2.42 2.94
C ARG A 339 1.11 -3.33 3.08
N PHE A 340 0.87 -4.64 3.09
CA PHE A 340 1.94 -5.64 3.18
C PHE A 340 2.31 -6.15 1.79
N ASP A 341 3.52 -5.85 1.36
CA ASP A 341 4.12 -6.39 0.15
C ASP A 341 4.25 -7.91 0.28
N LEU A 342 3.89 -8.66 -0.79
CA LEU A 342 3.92 -10.12 -0.82
C LEU A 342 3.42 -10.75 0.51
N MET A 343 2.29 -10.27 1.03
CA MET A 343 1.70 -10.71 2.30
C MET A 343 1.56 -12.23 2.37
N GLY A 344 1.36 -12.88 1.22
CA GLY A 344 1.25 -14.33 1.08
C GLY A 344 2.51 -15.12 1.49
N ILE A 345 3.63 -14.47 1.81
CA ILE A 345 4.83 -15.11 2.36
C ILE A 345 4.76 -15.23 3.90
N HIS A 346 3.97 -14.37 4.55
CA HIS A 346 3.86 -14.35 6.01
C HIS A 346 2.86 -15.39 6.52
N ASP A 347 3.12 -15.91 7.70
CA ASP A 347 2.20 -16.84 8.35
C ASP A 347 0.96 -16.12 8.91
N ILE A 348 -0.18 -16.83 8.94
CA ILE A 348 -1.48 -16.31 9.36
C ILE A 348 -1.46 -15.83 10.82
N GLU A 349 -0.74 -16.55 11.71
CA GLU A 349 -0.69 -16.21 13.13
C GLU A 349 -0.02 -14.84 13.32
N THR A 350 1.12 -14.62 12.69
CA THR A 350 1.84 -13.34 12.74
C THR A 350 0.98 -12.19 12.17
N MET A 351 0.32 -12.39 11.04
CA MET A 351 -0.57 -11.37 10.48
C MET A 351 -1.75 -11.04 11.39
N ASN A 352 -2.33 -12.03 12.04
CA ASN A 352 -3.41 -11.80 13.01
C ASN A 352 -2.93 -11.05 14.27
N LEU A 353 -1.72 -11.34 14.77
CA LEU A 353 -1.13 -10.60 15.89
C LEU A 353 -0.82 -9.14 15.51
N ILE A 354 -0.26 -8.91 14.32
CA ILE A 354 -0.07 -7.57 13.76
C ILE A 354 -1.40 -6.82 13.71
N ARG A 355 -2.45 -7.44 13.17
CA ARG A 355 -3.77 -6.83 13.11
C ARG A 355 -4.31 -6.46 14.51
N GLN A 356 -4.23 -7.37 15.45
CA GLN A 356 -4.66 -7.11 16.84
C GLN A 356 -3.90 -5.93 17.43
N ARG A 357 -2.59 -5.87 17.20
CA ARG A 357 -1.73 -4.78 17.68
C ARG A 357 -2.10 -3.44 17.07
N ILE A 358 -2.26 -3.37 15.75
CA ILE A 358 -2.68 -2.17 15.03
C ILE A 358 -4.03 -1.67 15.55
N LEU A 359 -5.04 -2.55 15.60
CA LEU A 359 -6.39 -2.18 16.03
C LEU A 359 -6.48 -1.82 17.53
N SER A 360 -5.50 -2.24 18.36
CA SER A 360 -5.39 -1.78 19.75
C SER A 360 -4.95 -0.31 19.86
N ILE A 361 -4.34 0.23 18.81
CA ILE A 361 -3.89 1.63 18.72
C ILE A 361 -4.95 2.48 18.01
N ASP A 362 -5.36 2.07 16.82
CA ASP A 362 -6.47 2.69 16.08
C ASP A 362 -7.44 1.60 15.56
N PRO A 363 -8.67 1.49 16.11
CA PRO A 363 -9.64 0.50 15.67
C PRO A 363 -10.15 0.71 14.23
N ASN A 364 -9.86 1.85 13.63
CA ASN A 364 -10.26 2.20 12.27
C ASN A 364 -9.10 2.12 11.26
N ALA A 365 -7.94 1.63 11.65
CA ALA A 365 -6.80 1.49 10.76
C ALA A 365 -7.13 0.57 9.58
N VAL A 366 -6.63 0.93 8.39
CA VAL A 366 -6.80 0.17 7.14
C VAL A 366 -5.62 -0.77 6.97
N ILE A 367 -5.89 -2.07 6.81
CA ILE A 367 -4.86 -3.11 6.71
C ILE A 367 -5.16 -4.03 5.53
N TYR A 368 -4.22 -4.12 4.60
CA TYR A 368 -4.33 -5.01 3.44
C TYR A 368 -2.97 -5.41 2.90
N GLY A 369 -2.95 -6.32 1.95
CA GLY A 369 -1.71 -6.73 1.31
C GLY A 369 -1.92 -7.59 0.08
N GLU A 370 -0.81 -7.99 -0.51
CA GLU A 370 -0.79 -8.93 -1.63
C GLU A 370 -0.94 -10.36 -1.12
N GLY A 371 -2.10 -10.97 -1.39
CA GLY A 371 -2.40 -12.34 -1.00
C GLY A 371 -1.71 -13.39 -1.86
N TRP A 372 -0.47 -13.15 -2.27
CA TRP A 372 0.36 -14.04 -3.09
C TRP A 372 1.85 -13.93 -2.72
N ALA A 373 2.67 -14.75 -3.34
CA ALA A 373 4.13 -14.69 -3.32
C ALA A 373 4.64 -14.64 -4.77
N ALA A 374 5.84 -14.10 -4.99
CA ALA A 374 6.45 -14.05 -6.32
C ALA A 374 6.95 -15.42 -6.81
N SER A 375 7.22 -16.34 -5.87
CA SER A 375 7.67 -17.73 -6.12
C SER A 375 7.08 -18.65 -5.05
N SER A 376 7.45 -19.92 -5.05
CA SER A 376 6.94 -20.91 -4.08
C SER A 376 7.52 -20.68 -2.69
N PRO A 377 6.69 -20.36 -1.67
CA PRO A 377 7.13 -20.28 -0.29
C PRO A 377 7.55 -21.62 0.30
N LEU A 378 8.41 -21.60 1.32
CA LEU A 378 8.83 -22.82 2.01
C LEU A 378 7.82 -23.30 3.06
N LEU A 379 6.93 -22.45 3.53
CA LEU A 379 5.81 -22.88 4.38
C LEU A 379 4.64 -23.39 3.54
N PRO A 380 3.85 -24.35 4.08
CA PRO A 380 2.61 -24.82 3.45
C PRO A 380 1.60 -23.69 3.22
N ALA A 381 0.91 -23.70 2.08
CA ALA A 381 0.00 -22.62 1.67
C ALA A 381 -1.15 -22.39 2.68
N GLU A 382 -1.60 -23.42 3.39
CA GLU A 382 -2.64 -23.31 4.43
C GLU A 382 -2.19 -22.58 5.70
N GLN A 383 -0.89 -22.38 5.89
CA GLN A 383 -0.31 -21.61 7.00
C GLN A 383 -0.05 -20.15 6.62
N LEU A 384 -0.11 -19.83 5.34
CA LEU A 384 0.29 -18.54 4.80
C LEU A 384 -0.91 -17.59 4.59
N ALA A 385 -0.64 -16.30 4.67
CA ALA A 385 -1.61 -15.23 4.43
C ALA A 385 -1.91 -15.03 2.93
N MET A 386 -2.08 -16.15 2.23
CA MET A 386 -2.50 -16.19 0.83
C MET A 386 -3.95 -15.71 0.69
N LYS A 387 -4.31 -15.20 -0.46
CA LYS A 387 -5.66 -14.70 -0.79
C LYS A 387 -6.76 -15.71 -0.44
N ALA A 388 -6.56 -16.99 -0.75
CA ALA A 388 -7.49 -18.06 -0.41
C ALA A 388 -7.76 -18.20 1.11
N ASN A 389 -6.88 -17.68 1.96
CA ASN A 389 -6.99 -17.71 3.41
C ASN A 389 -7.51 -16.38 4.02
N THR A 390 -7.90 -15.41 3.21
CA THR A 390 -8.30 -14.05 3.68
C THR A 390 -9.38 -14.09 4.75
N ALA A 391 -10.37 -14.97 4.63
CA ALA A 391 -11.40 -15.16 5.66
C ALA A 391 -10.84 -15.55 7.05
N ARG A 392 -9.59 -16.01 7.15
CA ARG A 392 -8.89 -16.38 8.39
C ARG A 392 -8.01 -15.25 8.95
N LEU A 393 -7.88 -14.15 8.21
CA LEU A 393 -7.04 -13.01 8.57
C LEU A 393 -7.78 -11.94 9.38
N GLY A 394 -9.00 -12.27 9.82
CA GLY A 394 -9.79 -11.44 10.75
C GLY A 394 -10.14 -10.06 10.23
N GLY A 395 -10.16 -9.83 8.91
CA GLY A 395 -10.52 -8.56 8.28
C GLY A 395 -9.36 -7.80 7.62
N ILE A 396 -8.14 -8.37 7.56
CA ILE A 396 -7.10 -7.89 6.67
C ILE A 396 -7.56 -8.15 5.24
N ALA A 397 -7.50 -7.13 4.36
CA ALA A 397 -7.93 -7.26 2.99
C ALA A 397 -6.81 -7.77 2.07
N ALA A 398 -7.19 -8.31 0.92
CA ALA A 398 -6.28 -8.69 -0.14
C ALA A 398 -6.67 -8.04 -1.47
N PHE A 399 -5.69 -7.84 -2.36
CA PHE A 399 -5.94 -7.33 -3.70
C PHE A 399 -6.76 -8.32 -4.55
N GLY A 400 -7.81 -7.81 -5.21
CA GLY A 400 -8.71 -8.56 -6.08
C GLY A 400 -8.25 -8.59 -7.53
N ASP A 401 -7.21 -9.36 -7.84
CA ASP A 401 -6.67 -9.50 -9.19
C ASP A 401 -7.66 -10.14 -10.18
N GLU A 402 -8.68 -10.86 -9.69
CA GLU A 402 -9.79 -11.33 -10.52
C GLU A 402 -10.50 -10.16 -11.21
N MET A 403 -10.77 -9.08 -10.47
CA MET A 403 -11.39 -7.88 -11.02
C MET A 403 -10.46 -7.12 -11.94
N ARG A 404 -9.20 -6.92 -11.52
CA ARG A 404 -8.17 -6.24 -12.32
C ARG A 404 -8.05 -6.87 -13.70
N ASP A 405 -7.81 -8.17 -13.74
CA ASP A 405 -7.55 -8.88 -14.99
C ASP A 405 -8.83 -9.20 -15.75
N GLY A 406 -9.97 -9.35 -15.06
CA GLY A 406 -11.28 -9.41 -15.68
C GLY A 406 -11.68 -8.13 -16.41
N LEU A 407 -11.21 -6.96 -15.94
CA LEU A 407 -11.40 -5.67 -16.59
C LEU A 407 -10.41 -5.45 -17.74
N ARG A 408 -9.09 -5.48 -17.46
CA ARG A 408 -8.06 -5.02 -18.40
C ARG A 408 -7.34 -6.12 -19.17
N GLY A 409 -7.45 -7.39 -18.73
CA GLY A 409 -6.70 -8.54 -19.24
C GLY A 409 -5.55 -8.96 -18.35
N GLY A 410 -5.10 -10.22 -18.45
CA GLY A 410 -4.10 -10.85 -17.59
C GLY A 410 -2.75 -10.16 -17.61
N TRP A 411 -2.06 -10.20 -16.47
CA TRP A 411 -0.74 -9.56 -16.28
C TRP A 411 0.36 -10.17 -17.17
N SER A 412 0.26 -11.44 -17.50
CA SER A 412 1.28 -12.16 -18.28
C SER A 412 1.22 -11.93 -19.79
N ASN A 413 0.11 -11.35 -20.31
CA ASN A 413 -0.05 -11.08 -21.73
C ASN A 413 -0.69 -9.70 -21.97
N ASN A 414 0.14 -8.73 -22.32
CA ASN A 414 -0.31 -7.34 -22.54
C ASN A 414 -1.07 -7.12 -23.86
N ASP A 415 -0.98 -8.03 -24.82
CA ASP A 415 -1.68 -7.94 -26.10
C ASP A 415 -3.17 -8.28 -25.97
N GLU A 416 -3.51 -9.14 -25.01
CA GLU A 416 -4.88 -9.53 -24.73
C GLU A 416 -5.55 -8.55 -23.78
N GLY A 417 -6.67 -8.00 -24.21
CA GLY A 417 -7.56 -7.25 -23.33
C GLY A 417 -8.69 -8.14 -22.83
N ALA A 418 -9.49 -7.59 -21.92
CA ALA A 418 -10.64 -8.29 -21.35
C ALA A 418 -11.94 -7.47 -21.51
N PHE A 419 -12.76 -7.41 -20.48
CA PHE A 419 -14.10 -6.81 -20.53
C PHE A 419 -14.09 -5.39 -21.13
N ILE A 420 -13.19 -4.48 -20.71
CA ILE A 420 -13.25 -3.06 -21.11
C ILE A 420 -13.08 -2.82 -22.61
N ILE A 421 -12.39 -3.71 -23.32
CA ILE A 421 -12.21 -3.60 -24.78
C ILE A 421 -13.20 -4.45 -25.57
N GLY A 422 -14.23 -4.97 -24.93
CA GLY A 422 -15.25 -5.79 -25.55
C GLY A 422 -14.82 -7.21 -25.89
N ASN A 423 -13.88 -7.79 -25.13
CA ASN A 423 -13.58 -9.22 -25.17
C ASN A 423 -14.49 -9.93 -24.16
N GLY A 424 -15.45 -10.74 -24.68
CA GLY A 424 -16.40 -11.48 -23.85
C GLY A 424 -15.78 -12.58 -23.01
N GLY A 425 -16.55 -13.08 -22.03
CA GLY A 425 -16.15 -14.17 -21.16
C GLY A 425 -15.51 -13.75 -19.85
N ASN A 426 -15.35 -12.45 -19.60
CA ASN A 426 -14.77 -11.88 -18.38
C ASN A 426 -15.80 -11.29 -17.41
N GLU A 427 -17.09 -11.32 -17.77
CA GLU A 427 -18.17 -10.70 -17.02
C GLU A 427 -18.27 -11.24 -15.60
N GLU A 428 -18.04 -12.55 -15.39
CA GLU A 428 -18.14 -13.16 -14.06
C GLU A 428 -16.98 -12.75 -13.15
N SER A 429 -15.78 -12.54 -13.67
CA SER A 429 -14.64 -12.01 -12.92
C SER A 429 -14.90 -10.57 -12.47
N VAL A 430 -15.51 -9.75 -13.33
CA VAL A 430 -15.89 -8.38 -12.97
C VAL A 430 -17.03 -8.38 -11.94
N LYS A 431 -18.06 -9.25 -12.10
CA LYS A 431 -19.14 -9.40 -11.09
C LYS A 431 -18.61 -9.86 -9.75
N PHE A 432 -17.64 -10.77 -9.74
CA PHE A 432 -16.95 -11.22 -8.53
C PHE A 432 -16.32 -10.03 -7.78
N GLY A 433 -15.64 -9.13 -8.51
CA GLY A 433 -15.11 -7.90 -7.94
C GLY A 433 -16.20 -6.92 -7.49
N ILE A 434 -17.28 -6.76 -8.25
CA ILE A 434 -18.42 -5.87 -7.89
C ILE A 434 -18.99 -6.24 -6.53
N VAL A 435 -19.11 -7.52 -6.20
CA VAL A 435 -19.64 -7.97 -4.91
C VAL A 435 -18.58 -8.03 -3.80
N GLY A 436 -17.31 -7.70 -4.07
CA GLY A 436 -16.22 -7.72 -3.07
C GLY A 436 -15.75 -9.12 -2.71
N ALA A 437 -15.63 -10.01 -3.68
CA ALA A 437 -15.13 -11.39 -3.55
C ALA A 437 -15.89 -12.29 -2.54
N ILE A 438 -17.07 -11.89 -2.13
CA ILE A 438 -17.94 -12.67 -1.23
C ILE A 438 -18.77 -13.71 -1.98
N ALA A 439 -19.27 -14.71 -1.28
CA ALA A 439 -20.29 -15.60 -1.82
C ALA A 439 -21.55 -14.81 -2.23
N HIS A 440 -21.95 -14.91 -3.50
CA HIS A 440 -23.12 -14.20 -4.03
C HIS A 440 -23.83 -15.03 -5.10
N PRO A 441 -25.20 -15.18 -5.03
CA PRO A 441 -25.94 -16.05 -5.95
C PRO A 441 -25.95 -15.58 -7.40
N GLY A 442 -25.57 -14.33 -7.67
CA GLY A 442 -25.49 -13.76 -9.01
C GLY A 442 -24.12 -13.90 -9.69
N VAL A 443 -23.18 -14.63 -9.09
CA VAL A 443 -21.83 -14.88 -9.62
C VAL A 443 -21.68 -16.37 -9.92
N ASP A 444 -21.31 -16.71 -11.14
CA ASP A 444 -20.91 -18.07 -11.54
C ASP A 444 -19.39 -18.23 -11.31
N PHE A 445 -19.03 -18.74 -10.13
CA PHE A 445 -17.61 -18.90 -9.72
C PHE A 445 -16.83 -19.80 -10.66
N THR A 446 -17.48 -20.73 -11.38
CA THR A 446 -16.77 -21.61 -12.34
C THR A 446 -16.15 -20.85 -13.51
N LYS A 447 -16.68 -19.65 -13.80
CA LYS A 447 -16.22 -18.77 -14.89
C LYS A 447 -15.34 -17.60 -14.43
N VAL A 448 -15.13 -17.42 -13.13
CA VAL A 448 -14.17 -16.46 -12.62
C VAL A 448 -12.75 -16.89 -13.04
N ASN A 449 -11.87 -15.96 -13.36
CA ASN A 449 -10.52 -16.27 -13.90
C ASN A 449 -9.64 -17.08 -12.94
N TYR A 450 -9.31 -16.59 -11.75
CA TYR A 450 -8.37 -17.25 -10.84
C TYR A 450 -9.06 -18.05 -9.75
N SER A 451 -9.93 -17.43 -8.97
CA SER A 451 -10.57 -18.05 -7.81
C SER A 451 -11.90 -18.70 -8.20
N LYS A 452 -12.04 -20.00 -7.95
CA LYS A 452 -13.27 -20.74 -8.23
C LYS A 452 -14.26 -20.76 -7.05
N GLU A 453 -13.90 -20.09 -5.97
CA GLU A 453 -14.67 -19.95 -4.74
C GLU A 453 -14.53 -18.52 -4.19
N PRO A 454 -15.49 -18.02 -3.39
CA PRO A 454 -15.33 -16.77 -2.68
C PRO A 454 -14.23 -16.89 -1.63
N TRP A 455 -13.39 -15.85 -1.51
CA TRP A 455 -12.31 -15.84 -0.54
C TRP A 455 -12.46 -14.77 0.54
N ALA A 456 -13.33 -13.77 0.35
CA ALA A 456 -13.63 -12.76 1.35
C ALA A 456 -14.86 -13.16 2.19
N ALA A 457 -14.78 -13.00 3.51
CA ALA A 457 -15.93 -13.15 4.40
C ALA A 457 -16.82 -11.89 4.37
N GLN A 458 -16.21 -10.72 4.22
CA GLN A 458 -16.86 -9.42 4.12
C GLN A 458 -16.33 -8.65 2.89
N PRO A 459 -17.17 -7.81 2.22
CA PRO A 459 -16.75 -7.16 0.98
C PRO A 459 -15.57 -6.20 1.15
N GLN A 460 -15.38 -5.60 2.32
CA GLN A 460 -14.21 -4.74 2.60
C GLN A 460 -12.90 -5.52 2.80
N GLU A 461 -12.92 -6.84 2.77
CA GLU A 461 -11.72 -7.68 2.74
C GLU A 461 -11.13 -7.82 1.33
N MET A 462 -11.74 -7.17 0.33
CA MET A 462 -11.22 -7.07 -1.03
C MET A 462 -10.83 -5.64 -1.35
N ILE A 463 -9.60 -5.44 -1.86
CA ILE A 463 -9.17 -4.21 -2.51
C ILE A 463 -9.59 -4.30 -3.99
N SER A 464 -10.51 -3.42 -4.37
CA SER A 464 -11.01 -3.30 -5.75
C SER A 464 -10.13 -2.34 -6.52
N TYR A 465 -9.40 -2.83 -7.51
CA TYR A 465 -8.44 -2.04 -8.27
C TYR A 465 -8.34 -2.50 -9.72
N VAL A 466 -7.69 -1.71 -10.55
CA VAL A 466 -7.40 -2.03 -11.95
C VAL A 466 -5.96 -1.70 -12.32
N SER A 467 -5.32 -0.81 -11.59
CA SER A 467 -3.95 -0.36 -11.81
C SER A 467 -3.26 -0.16 -10.47
N CYS A 468 -1.95 -0.36 -10.42
CA CYS A 468 -1.06 -0.06 -9.30
C CYS A 468 0.32 0.29 -9.85
N HIS A 469 1.33 0.45 -8.98
CA HIS A 469 2.70 0.69 -9.43
C HIS A 469 3.28 -0.45 -10.28
N ASP A 470 2.87 -1.69 -9.99
CA ASP A 470 3.28 -2.90 -10.72
C ASP A 470 2.58 -3.05 -12.06
N ASP A 471 3.22 -3.76 -12.97
CA ASP A 471 2.76 -4.06 -14.32
C ASP A 471 2.56 -2.80 -15.20
N MET A 472 1.94 -2.97 -16.34
CA MET A 472 1.59 -1.89 -17.23
C MET A 472 0.41 -1.10 -16.65
N CYS A 473 0.56 0.21 -16.49
CA CYS A 473 -0.50 1.08 -15.99
C CYS A 473 -1.72 1.09 -16.93
N LEU A 474 -2.89 1.47 -16.43
CA LEU A 474 -4.16 1.35 -17.16
C LEU A 474 -4.15 2.11 -18.49
N ALA A 475 -3.66 3.35 -18.52
CA ALA A 475 -3.62 4.16 -19.74
C ALA A 475 -2.76 3.53 -20.84
N ASP A 476 -1.59 3.00 -20.46
CA ASP A 476 -0.71 2.25 -21.37
C ASP A 476 -1.35 0.94 -21.81
N ARG A 477 -1.96 0.20 -20.90
CA ARG A 477 -2.63 -1.06 -21.19
C ARG A 477 -3.76 -0.87 -22.20
N ILE A 478 -4.64 0.11 -22.01
CA ILE A 478 -5.72 0.45 -22.94
C ILE A 478 -5.14 0.80 -24.32
N LYS A 479 -4.11 1.66 -24.35
CA LYS A 479 -3.46 2.08 -25.60
C LYS A 479 -2.83 0.89 -26.33
N HIS A 480 -2.06 0.07 -25.62
CA HIS A 480 -1.37 -1.10 -26.17
C HIS A 480 -2.36 -2.11 -26.76
N THR A 481 -3.35 -2.51 -25.97
CA THR A 481 -4.35 -3.52 -26.37
C THR A 481 -5.21 -3.05 -27.56
N LEU A 482 -5.66 -1.78 -27.57
CA LEU A 482 -6.40 -1.23 -28.71
C LEU A 482 -5.55 -1.16 -29.97
N THR A 483 -4.27 -0.77 -29.84
CA THR A 483 -3.35 -0.73 -30.97
C THR A 483 -3.12 -2.12 -31.53
N HIS A 484 -2.94 -3.12 -30.68
CA HIS A 484 -2.79 -4.53 -31.11
C HIS A 484 -4.06 -5.05 -31.80
N LYS A 485 -5.24 -4.79 -31.22
CA LYS A 485 -6.52 -5.29 -31.72
C LYS A 485 -6.99 -4.57 -33.01
N ASP A 486 -6.95 -3.23 -33.03
CA ASP A 486 -7.62 -2.38 -34.03
C ASP A 486 -6.64 -1.57 -34.88
N GLY A 487 -5.32 -1.74 -34.66
CA GLY A 487 -4.26 -0.98 -35.33
C GLY A 487 -4.16 0.49 -34.89
N LYS A 488 -5.02 0.94 -33.98
CA LYS A 488 -5.05 2.32 -33.47
C LYS A 488 -5.72 2.40 -32.10
N ALA A 489 -5.38 3.44 -31.36
CA ALA A 489 -5.97 3.77 -30.06
C ALA A 489 -6.27 5.28 -30.00
N ASP A 490 -7.43 5.71 -30.52
CA ASP A 490 -7.80 7.12 -30.51
C ASP A 490 -8.04 7.65 -29.09
N LYS A 491 -7.80 8.95 -28.88
CA LYS A 491 -7.85 9.61 -27.58
C LYS A 491 -9.23 9.44 -26.91
N GLN A 492 -10.31 9.68 -27.65
CA GLN A 492 -11.67 9.65 -27.10
C GLN A 492 -12.08 8.25 -26.65
N THR A 493 -11.70 7.22 -27.41
CA THR A 493 -11.94 5.82 -27.00
C THR A 493 -11.14 5.48 -25.74
N ARG A 494 -9.87 5.86 -25.67
CA ARG A 494 -9.05 5.63 -24.45
C ARG A 494 -9.67 6.28 -23.22
N MET A 495 -10.10 7.53 -23.32
CA MET A 495 -10.77 8.26 -22.22
C MET A 495 -12.09 7.61 -21.79
N ARG A 496 -12.92 7.12 -22.75
CA ARG A 496 -14.15 6.38 -22.42
C ARG A 496 -13.84 5.09 -21.66
N LEU A 497 -12.85 4.33 -22.10
CA LEU A 497 -12.47 3.08 -21.46
C LEU A 497 -11.87 3.30 -20.07
N GLN A 498 -11.04 4.32 -19.89
CA GLN A 498 -10.53 4.72 -18.57
C GLN A 498 -11.70 5.01 -17.61
N LYS A 499 -12.62 5.88 -18.01
CA LYS A 499 -13.82 6.22 -17.24
C LYS A 499 -14.71 5.00 -16.94
N LEU A 500 -14.92 4.12 -17.91
CA LEU A 500 -15.70 2.89 -17.73
C LEU A 500 -15.06 1.96 -16.70
N THR A 501 -13.73 1.82 -16.74
CA THR A 501 -12.97 0.97 -15.85
C THR A 501 -13.04 1.49 -14.42
N GLU A 502 -12.78 2.77 -14.22
CA GLU A 502 -12.86 3.41 -12.90
C GLU A 502 -14.28 3.40 -12.32
N THR A 503 -15.30 3.43 -13.19
CA THR A 503 -16.68 3.26 -12.73
C THR A 503 -16.89 1.88 -12.12
N ALA A 504 -16.35 0.81 -12.71
CA ALA A 504 -16.47 -0.53 -12.15
C ALA A 504 -15.81 -0.62 -10.76
N VAL A 505 -14.62 -0.03 -10.60
CA VAL A 505 -13.88 0.01 -9.32
C VAL A 505 -14.66 0.81 -8.26
N LEU A 506 -15.05 2.05 -8.58
CA LEU A 506 -15.68 2.97 -7.62
C LEU A 506 -17.13 2.62 -7.26
N THR A 507 -17.80 1.78 -8.04
CA THR A 507 -19.16 1.28 -7.74
C THR A 507 -19.20 -0.14 -7.18
N SER A 508 -18.04 -0.78 -7.00
CA SER A 508 -17.93 -2.10 -6.35
C SER A 508 -18.13 -2.02 -4.84
N GLN A 509 -18.45 -3.15 -4.21
CA GLN A 509 -18.64 -3.25 -2.75
C GLN A 509 -17.32 -3.42 -1.97
N GLY A 510 -16.22 -3.77 -2.64
CA GLY A 510 -14.87 -3.78 -2.07
C GLY A 510 -14.34 -2.38 -1.81
N VAL A 511 -13.13 -2.28 -1.26
CA VAL A 511 -12.43 -1.02 -1.00
C VAL A 511 -11.77 -0.53 -2.30
N PRO A 512 -12.16 0.63 -2.85
CA PRO A 512 -11.58 1.12 -4.10
C PRO A 512 -10.17 1.65 -3.88
N PHE A 513 -9.33 1.33 -4.86
CA PHE A 513 -7.94 1.73 -4.91
C PHE A 513 -7.65 2.35 -6.29
N ILE A 514 -7.09 3.54 -6.29
CA ILE A 514 -6.74 4.33 -7.47
C ILE A 514 -5.22 4.45 -7.51
N TRP A 515 -4.60 4.09 -8.62
CA TRP A 515 -3.20 4.38 -8.82
C TRP A 515 -2.99 5.84 -9.21
N CYS A 516 -1.98 6.46 -8.61
CA CYS A 516 -1.64 7.87 -8.79
C CYS A 516 -1.49 8.25 -10.27
N GLY A 517 -2.40 9.09 -10.74
CA GLY A 517 -2.45 9.57 -12.12
C GLY A 517 -3.45 8.86 -13.03
N ASP A 518 -4.13 7.79 -12.61
CA ASP A 518 -5.20 7.17 -13.41
C ASP A 518 -6.29 8.20 -13.74
N GLU A 519 -6.57 9.13 -12.82
CA GLU A 519 -7.54 10.20 -12.97
C GLU A 519 -7.15 11.26 -14.01
N ILE A 520 -5.90 11.26 -14.44
CA ILE A 520 -5.38 12.16 -15.48
C ILE A 520 -4.75 11.42 -16.65
N MET A 521 -5.05 10.14 -16.82
CA MET A 521 -4.54 9.31 -17.93
C MET A 521 -3.01 9.16 -17.93
N ARG A 522 -2.36 9.17 -16.75
CA ARG A 522 -0.91 8.98 -16.64
C ARG A 522 -0.47 7.73 -17.37
N ASP A 523 0.56 7.85 -18.20
CA ASP A 523 1.24 6.73 -18.85
C ASP A 523 2.71 6.63 -18.42
N LYS A 524 3.27 5.43 -18.51
CA LYS A 524 4.69 5.15 -18.33
C LYS A 524 5.37 4.84 -19.67
N LYS A 525 4.84 5.36 -20.76
CA LYS A 525 5.33 5.18 -22.15
C LYS A 525 5.44 3.71 -22.56
N GLY A 526 4.56 2.86 -22.02
CA GLY A 526 4.52 1.42 -22.28
C GLY A 526 5.55 0.61 -21.49
N VAL A 527 6.27 1.20 -20.54
CA VAL A 527 7.19 0.45 -19.67
C VAL A 527 6.38 -0.39 -18.69
N HIS A 528 6.56 -1.70 -18.75
CA HIS A 528 5.82 -2.67 -17.95
C HIS A 528 6.29 -2.67 -16.49
N ASN A 529 7.59 -2.75 -16.24
CA ASN A 529 8.18 -2.75 -14.91
C ASN A 529 9.17 -1.60 -14.78
N SER A 530 8.74 -0.53 -14.11
CA SER A 530 9.47 0.75 -14.09
C SER A 530 10.22 1.02 -12.79
N PHE A 531 10.42 0.01 -11.92
CA PHE A 531 10.95 0.16 -10.56
C PHE A 531 12.28 0.94 -10.47
N SER A 532 13.11 0.87 -11.50
CA SER A 532 14.40 1.57 -11.60
C SER A 532 14.51 2.45 -12.85
N SER A 533 13.38 2.76 -13.50
CA SER A 533 13.33 3.65 -14.66
C SER A 533 13.52 5.11 -14.24
N PRO A 534 14.01 6.00 -15.14
CA PRO A 534 14.20 7.40 -14.79
C PRO A 534 12.89 8.15 -14.52
N ASP A 535 13.02 9.33 -13.90
CA ASP A 535 11.90 10.23 -13.61
C ASP A 535 11.00 10.49 -14.82
N SER A 536 11.57 10.62 -16.01
CA SER A 536 10.84 10.85 -17.26
C SER A 536 9.85 9.74 -17.65
N ILE A 537 9.96 8.56 -17.03
CA ILE A 537 9.00 7.45 -17.12
C ILE A 537 8.05 7.44 -15.92
N ASN A 538 8.59 7.69 -14.72
CA ASN A 538 7.87 7.51 -13.47
C ASN A 538 7.13 8.75 -12.97
N GLN A 539 7.54 9.96 -13.34
CA GLN A 539 6.89 11.20 -12.88
C GLN A 539 5.41 11.28 -13.28
N ILE A 540 4.62 11.94 -12.45
CA ILE A 540 3.27 12.36 -12.84
C ILE A 540 3.40 13.56 -13.79
N PRO A 541 2.94 13.46 -15.04
CA PRO A 541 3.00 14.57 -15.96
C PRO A 541 1.83 15.54 -15.70
N TRP A 542 2.02 16.51 -14.82
CA TRP A 542 0.95 17.41 -14.35
C TRP A 542 0.26 18.22 -15.44
N ALA A 543 0.88 18.41 -16.61
CA ALA A 543 0.23 18.98 -17.78
C ALA A 543 -0.96 18.11 -18.26
N GLN A 544 -0.92 16.80 -18.01
CA GLN A 544 -2.02 15.90 -18.37
C GLN A 544 -3.32 16.20 -17.58
N LYS A 545 -3.24 16.80 -16.40
CA LYS A 545 -4.44 17.24 -15.69
C LYS A 545 -5.27 18.23 -16.52
N THR A 546 -4.61 19.14 -17.25
CA THR A 546 -5.29 20.04 -18.18
C THR A 546 -5.84 19.29 -19.39
N GLU A 547 -5.01 18.43 -19.99
CA GLU A 547 -5.38 17.69 -21.20
C GLU A 547 -6.54 16.72 -20.99
N TYR A 548 -6.62 16.11 -19.81
CA TYR A 548 -7.61 15.09 -19.45
C TYR A 548 -8.52 15.53 -18.30
N LYS A 549 -8.72 16.84 -18.14
CA LYS A 549 -9.55 17.39 -17.04
C LYS A 549 -10.94 16.74 -16.96
N GLU A 550 -11.54 16.39 -18.08
CA GLU A 550 -12.85 15.71 -18.09
C GLU A 550 -12.80 14.29 -17.50
N VAL A 551 -11.62 13.61 -17.50
CA VAL A 551 -11.43 12.31 -16.83
C VAL A 551 -11.31 12.53 -15.32
N PHE A 552 -10.51 13.53 -14.94
CA PHE A 552 -10.37 13.93 -13.53
C PHE A 552 -11.74 14.29 -12.91
N ASP A 553 -12.49 15.18 -13.54
CA ASP A 553 -13.80 15.62 -13.05
C ASP A 553 -14.80 14.43 -12.94
N TYR A 554 -14.75 13.50 -13.88
CA TYR A 554 -15.56 12.30 -13.87
C TYR A 554 -15.24 11.40 -12.68
N ILE A 555 -13.95 11.10 -12.45
CA ILE A 555 -13.51 10.23 -11.35
C ILE A 555 -13.77 10.91 -10.00
N ALA A 556 -13.49 12.21 -9.86
CA ALA A 556 -13.80 12.96 -8.65
C ALA A 556 -15.30 12.94 -8.32
N SER A 557 -16.18 13.04 -9.35
CA SER A 557 -17.64 12.91 -9.17
C SER A 557 -18.03 11.52 -8.67
N LEU A 558 -17.40 10.45 -9.16
CA LEU A 558 -17.65 9.08 -8.68
C LEU A 558 -17.15 8.86 -7.25
N VAL A 559 -16.00 9.42 -6.90
CA VAL A 559 -15.48 9.39 -5.52
C VAL A 559 -16.45 10.10 -4.57
N SER A 560 -16.93 11.29 -4.96
CA SER A 560 -17.94 12.04 -4.20
C SER A 560 -19.25 11.24 -4.06
N MET A 561 -19.75 10.63 -5.14
CA MET A 561 -20.92 9.75 -5.13
C MET A 561 -20.75 8.61 -4.13
N ARG A 562 -19.65 7.86 -4.22
CA ARG A 562 -19.38 6.74 -3.30
C ARG A 562 -19.35 7.17 -1.84
N LYS A 563 -18.73 8.30 -1.53
CA LYS A 563 -18.65 8.84 -0.17
C LYS A 563 -20.01 9.29 0.37
N SER A 564 -20.86 9.81 -0.50
CA SER A 564 -22.19 10.31 -0.12
C SER A 564 -23.24 9.20 0.01
N HIS A 565 -23.05 8.06 -0.67
CA HIS A 565 -24.05 7.00 -0.78
C HIS A 565 -23.58 5.68 -0.19
N PRO A 566 -24.03 5.30 1.04
CA PRO A 566 -23.66 4.06 1.73
C PRO A 566 -23.95 2.78 0.93
N ALA A 567 -24.92 2.81 0.00
CA ALA A 567 -25.26 1.68 -0.86
C ALA A 567 -24.08 1.13 -1.68
N PHE A 568 -23.06 1.95 -1.98
CA PHE A 568 -21.84 1.51 -2.69
C PHE A 568 -20.80 0.88 -1.76
N ARG A 569 -21.01 0.89 -0.44
CA ARG A 569 -20.05 0.42 0.57
C ARG A 569 -20.76 -0.17 1.79
N MET A 570 -21.62 -1.14 1.54
CA MET A 570 -22.48 -1.73 2.58
C MET A 570 -21.69 -2.40 3.73
N GLY A 571 -20.51 -2.96 3.44
CA GLY A 571 -19.59 -3.49 4.45
C GLY A 571 -20.04 -4.78 5.13
N ASP A 572 -21.19 -5.33 4.76
CA ASP A 572 -21.75 -6.56 5.30
C ASP A 572 -22.18 -7.49 4.15
N ALA A 573 -21.67 -8.72 4.15
CA ALA A 573 -21.87 -9.67 3.07
C ALA A 573 -23.36 -10.08 2.93
N ASP A 574 -24.11 -10.21 4.04
CA ASP A 574 -25.53 -10.52 3.98
C ASP A 574 -26.33 -9.36 3.42
N MET A 575 -25.99 -8.13 3.78
CA MET A 575 -26.60 -6.94 3.21
C MET A 575 -26.35 -6.85 1.70
N VAL A 576 -25.12 -7.11 1.23
CA VAL A 576 -24.82 -7.17 -0.20
C VAL A 576 -25.63 -8.26 -0.90
N ARG A 577 -25.68 -9.47 -0.37
CA ARG A 577 -26.46 -10.59 -0.93
C ARG A 577 -27.96 -10.27 -1.03
N ARG A 578 -28.53 -9.56 -0.06
CA ARG A 578 -29.96 -9.18 -0.11
C ARG A 578 -30.23 -8.05 -1.09
N ASN A 579 -29.39 -7.04 -1.11
CA ASN A 579 -29.69 -5.75 -1.72
C ASN A 579 -29.06 -5.53 -3.09
N LEU A 580 -27.94 -6.16 -3.42
CA LEU A 580 -27.35 -6.10 -4.76
C LEU A 580 -27.86 -7.28 -5.61
N LYS A 581 -28.43 -6.99 -6.77
CA LYS A 581 -28.94 -8.00 -7.70
C LYS A 581 -28.49 -7.70 -9.12
N PHE A 582 -27.84 -8.65 -9.76
CA PHE A 582 -27.53 -8.54 -11.18
C PHE A 582 -28.82 -8.65 -12.00
N LEU A 583 -28.95 -7.77 -12.99
CA LEU A 583 -30.07 -7.77 -13.91
C LEU A 583 -29.79 -8.71 -15.10
N PRO A 584 -30.83 -9.36 -15.68
CA PRO A 584 -30.65 -10.17 -16.89
C PRO A 584 -30.11 -9.33 -18.04
N VAL A 585 -29.03 -9.80 -18.65
CA VAL A 585 -28.40 -9.18 -19.82
C VAL A 585 -28.45 -10.15 -20.99
N LYS A 586 -28.79 -9.63 -22.18
CA LYS A 586 -28.87 -10.45 -23.41
C LYS A 586 -27.62 -10.40 -24.26
N GLN A 587 -26.78 -9.41 -24.06
CA GLN A 587 -25.60 -9.12 -24.88
C GLN A 587 -24.32 -9.36 -24.08
N GLN A 588 -23.31 -9.94 -24.70
CA GLN A 588 -21.97 -10.03 -24.13
C GLN A 588 -21.41 -8.62 -23.92
N ASN A 589 -20.41 -8.53 -23.05
CA ASN A 589 -19.71 -7.28 -22.73
C ASN A 589 -20.62 -6.20 -22.12
N VAL A 590 -21.66 -6.63 -21.42
CA VAL A 590 -22.55 -5.77 -20.64
C VAL A 590 -22.75 -6.39 -19.26
N ILE A 591 -22.59 -5.59 -18.22
CA ILE A 591 -22.94 -5.96 -16.86
C ILE A 591 -23.94 -4.93 -16.34
N ALA A 592 -25.03 -5.41 -15.75
CA ALA A 592 -26.06 -4.56 -15.18
C ALA A 592 -26.48 -5.08 -13.81
N TRP A 593 -26.58 -4.19 -12.85
CA TRP A 593 -27.09 -4.55 -11.52
C TRP A 593 -27.89 -3.42 -10.91
N LYS A 594 -28.65 -3.77 -9.90
CA LYS A 594 -29.37 -2.82 -9.07
C LYS A 594 -29.00 -3.00 -7.60
N ILE A 595 -29.07 -1.93 -6.85
CA ILE A 595 -28.89 -1.91 -5.39
C ILE A 595 -30.16 -1.32 -4.77
N ASP A 596 -30.74 -1.99 -3.79
CA ASP A 596 -31.71 -1.39 -2.86
C ASP A 596 -30.92 -0.66 -1.76
N GLY A 597 -30.95 0.69 -1.78
CA GLY A 597 -30.17 1.50 -0.84
C GLY A 597 -30.82 1.70 0.51
N ARG A 598 -32.11 1.37 0.68
CA ARG A 598 -32.87 1.66 1.90
C ARG A 598 -32.30 0.97 3.13
N GLU A 599 -31.95 -0.31 3.01
CA GLU A 599 -31.37 -1.08 4.12
C GLU A 599 -29.97 -0.57 4.51
N ALA A 600 -29.23 0.01 3.56
CA ALA A 600 -27.96 0.66 3.81
C ALA A 600 -28.09 2.07 4.43
N GLY A 601 -29.32 2.56 4.61
CA GLY A 601 -29.59 3.92 5.09
C GLY A 601 -29.30 5.00 4.03
N ASP A 602 -29.32 4.62 2.73
CA ASP A 602 -29.07 5.54 1.64
C ASP A 602 -30.29 6.40 1.32
N THR A 603 -30.06 7.63 0.90
CA THR A 603 -31.11 8.52 0.40
C THR A 603 -31.63 8.10 -0.98
N TRP A 604 -30.84 7.35 -1.75
CA TRP A 604 -31.25 6.73 -3.01
C TRP A 604 -31.86 5.36 -2.73
N SER A 605 -33.16 5.25 -2.90
CA SER A 605 -33.91 4.03 -2.54
C SER A 605 -33.60 2.84 -3.47
N GLU A 606 -33.34 3.10 -4.74
CA GLU A 606 -32.90 2.12 -5.73
C GLU A 606 -31.89 2.76 -6.69
N ILE A 607 -30.78 2.07 -6.90
CA ILE A 607 -29.71 2.50 -7.80
C ILE A 607 -29.56 1.44 -8.89
N ILE A 608 -29.43 1.86 -10.14
CA ILE A 608 -29.15 0.98 -11.29
C ILE A 608 -27.85 1.41 -11.93
N ILE A 609 -26.95 0.45 -12.09
CA ILE A 609 -25.66 0.64 -12.73
C ILE A 609 -25.56 -0.32 -13.93
N ILE A 610 -25.09 0.19 -15.07
CA ILE A 610 -24.90 -0.59 -16.29
C ILE A 610 -23.55 -0.22 -16.88
N LEU A 611 -22.70 -1.22 -17.11
CA LEU A 611 -21.45 -1.11 -17.84
C LEU A 611 -21.64 -1.69 -19.24
N ASN A 612 -21.33 -0.93 -20.27
CA ASN A 612 -21.35 -1.38 -21.67
C ASN A 612 -19.96 -1.20 -22.28
N SER A 613 -19.22 -2.25 -22.45
CA SER A 613 -17.89 -2.21 -23.07
C SER A 613 -17.91 -2.48 -24.58
N ASN A 614 -19.08 -2.76 -25.18
CA ASN A 614 -19.21 -2.83 -26.64
C ASN A 614 -18.93 -1.46 -27.26
N SER A 615 -18.43 -1.43 -28.49
CA SER A 615 -18.24 -0.18 -29.25
C SER A 615 -19.56 0.49 -29.66
N LYS A 616 -20.67 -0.27 -29.68
CA LYS A 616 -22.02 0.21 -30.05
C LYS A 616 -22.89 0.37 -28.81
N ALA A 617 -23.89 1.25 -28.92
CA ALA A 617 -24.91 1.42 -27.89
C ALA A 617 -25.75 0.13 -27.75
N VAL A 618 -26.12 -0.17 -26.50
CA VAL A 618 -27.00 -1.31 -26.18
C VAL A 618 -28.30 -0.84 -25.54
N LYS A 619 -29.36 -1.63 -25.76
CA LYS A 619 -30.66 -1.43 -25.09
C LYS A 619 -30.76 -2.44 -23.95
N GLN A 620 -30.80 -1.96 -22.72
CA GLN A 620 -30.90 -2.78 -21.51
C GLN A 620 -32.26 -2.64 -20.85
N ALA A 621 -32.87 -3.75 -20.50
CA ALA A 621 -34.10 -3.77 -19.73
C ALA A 621 -33.79 -3.42 -18.24
N VAL A 622 -34.62 -2.56 -17.67
CA VAL A 622 -34.52 -2.13 -16.27
C VAL A 622 -35.92 -2.18 -15.63
N PRO A 623 -36.03 -2.21 -14.29
CA PRO A 623 -37.33 -2.04 -13.62
C PRO A 623 -38.03 -0.76 -14.11
N LYS A 624 -39.33 -0.83 -14.36
CA LYS A 624 -40.12 0.33 -14.79
C LYS A 624 -40.16 1.39 -13.69
N GLY A 625 -39.83 2.62 -14.01
CA GLY A 625 -39.83 3.72 -13.05
C GLY A 625 -39.30 5.02 -13.64
N ARG A 626 -39.41 6.08 -12.84
CA ARG A 626 -38.76 7.36 -13.09
C ARG A 626 -37.46 7.39 -12.31
N TYR A 627 -36.35 7.66 -12.98
CA TYR A 627 -35.01 7.69 -12.44
C TYR A 627 -34.31 8.99 -12.80
N ASN A 628 -33.58 9.54 -11.84
CA ASN A 628 -32.59 10.59 -12.08
C ASN A 628 -31.29 9.96 -12.57
N VAL A 629 -30.66 10.53 -13.58
CA VAL A 629 -29.39 10.04 -14.17
C VAL A 629 -28.25 10.89 -13.63
N VAL A 630 -27.23 10.27 -13.07
CA VAL A 630 -26.02 10.94 -12.54
C VAL A 630 -24.75 10.56 -13.31
N CYS A 631 -24.78 9.46 -14.06
CA CYS A 631 -23.68 9.10 -14.94
C CYS A 631 -24.24 8.59 -16.27
N SER A 632 -23.81 9.15 -17.38
CA SER A 632 -24.19 8.73 -18.74
C SER A 632 -23.26 9.32 -19.79
N ASN A 633 -23.02 8.57 -20.87
CA ASN A 633 -22.26 9.02 -22.04
C ASN A 633 -20.89 9.63 -21.67
N GLY A 634 -20.17 9.02 -20.70
CA GLY A 634 -18.86 9.47 -20.26
C GLY A 634 -18.85 10.77 -19.44
N LYS A 635 -20.01 11.19 -18.92
CA LYS A 635 -20.17 12.31 -17.99
C LYS A 635 -20.71 11.80 -16.65
N ALA A 636 -20.27 12.38 -15.56
CA ALA A 636 -20.80 12.15 -14.21
C ALA A 636 -21.05 13.50 -13.53
N ASP A 637 -22.26 13.69 -12.99
CA ASP A 637 -22.65 14.90 -12.27
C ASP A 637 -23.66 14.54 -11.18
N MET A 638 -23.31 14.81 -9.94
CA MET A 638 -24.18 14.54 -8.78
C MET A 638 -25.42 15.42 -8.73
N ASN A 639 -25.42 16.57 -9.42
CA ASN A 639 -26.61 17.43 -9.57
C ASN A 639 -27.61 16.87 -10.60
N GLY A 640 -27.24 15.85 -11.37
CA GLY A 640 -28.07 15.15 -12.34
C GLY A 640 -27.81 15.54 -13.80
N LEU A 641 -27.96 14.55 -14.67
CA LEU A 641 -27.83 14.68 -16.14
C LEU A 641 -29.19 14.57 -16.85
N GLY A 642 -30.28 14.63 -16.08
CA GLY A 642 -31.65 14.48 -16.60
C GLY A 642 -32.38 13.28 -16.01
N GLU A 643 -33.54 12.96 -16.54
CA GLU A 643 -34.43 11.92 -16.05
C GLU A 643 -34.80 10.91 -17.14
N VAL A 644 -35.04 9.68 -16.71
CA VAL A 644 -35.55 8.60 -17.55
C VAL A 644 -36.80 8.00 -16.91
N ASN A 645 -37.88 7.88 -17.65
CA ASN A 645 -39.11 7.16 -17.24
C ASN A 645 -39.40 6.04 -18.24
N SER A 646 -38.79 4.89 -18.02
CA SER A 646 -38.84 3.78 -18.96
C SER A 646 -38.59 2.44 -18.28
N SER A 647 -38.94 1.34 -18.97
CA SER A 647 -38.52 -0.03 -18.65
C SER A 647 -37.32 -0.50 -19.49
N LYS A 648 -36.78 0.37 -20.35
CA LYS A 648 -35.59 0.11 -21.18
C LYS A 648 -34.79 1.38 -21.32
N VAL A 649 -33.50 1.28 -21.20
CA VAL A 649 -32.56 2.39 -21.36
C VAL A 649 -31.56 2.10 -22.47
N VAL A 650 -31.04 3.14 -23.10
CA VAL A 650 -29.94 3.05 -24.07
C VAL A 650 -28.66 3.46 -23.38
N VAL A 651 -27.66 2.58 -23.39
CA VAL A 651 -26.34 2.85 -22.87
C VAL A 651 -25.36 2.97 -24.03
N PRO A 652 -24.76 4.14 -24.26
CA PRO A 652 -23.80 4.33 -25.35
C PRO A 652 -22.63 3.36 -25.27
N GLY A 653 -21.94 3.12 -26.37
CA GLY A 653 -20.78 2.21 -26.41
C GLY A 653 -19.62 2.71 -25.59
N GLN A 654 -18.93 1.79 -24.88
CA GLN A 654 -17.75 2.05 -24.05
C GLN A 654 -18.03 3.08 -22.94
N THR A 655 -19.22 3.02 -22.33
CA THR A 655 -19.62 3.92 -21.25
C THR A 655 -20.40 3.19 -20.16
N ALA A 656 -20.54 3.87 -19.02
CA ALA A 656 -21.42 3.47 -17.94
C ALA A 656 -22.69 4.32 -17.90
N LEU A 657 -23.76 3.76 -17.31
CA LEU A 657 -24.97 4.47 -16.90
C LEU A 657 -25.18 4.24 -15.40
N ILE A 658 -25.37 5.31 -14.64
CA ILE A 658 -25.80 5.25 -13.22
C ILE A 658 -27.03 6.12 -13.09
N MET A 659 -28.10 5.52 -12.57
CA MET A 659 -29.36 6.21 -12.33
C MET A 659 -30.01 5.73 -11.02
N TYR A 660 -30.81 6.59 -10.39
CA TYR A 660 -31.41 6.32 -9.08
C TYR A 660 -32.82 6.87 -8.95
N ARG A 661 -33.52 6.38 -7.96
CA ARG A 661 -34.79 6.94 -7.48
C ARG A 661 -34.93 6.88 -5.97
#